data_49d9998412ea615f8b2fafefdbbff890
#
_entry.id   49d9998412ea615f8b2fafefdbbff890
#
_cell.length_a   1.000
_cell.length_b   1.000
_cell.length_c   1.000
_cell.angle_alpha   90.00
_cell.angle_beta   90.00
_cell.angle_gamma   90.00
#
_symmetry.space_group_name_H-M   'P 1'
#
loop_
_entity.id
_entity.type
_entity.pdbx_description
1 polymer ?
#
loop_
_entity_poly.entity_id
_entity_poly.type
_entity_poly.pdbx_seq_one_letter_code
_entity_poly.pdbx_strand_id
1 'polypeptide(L)'
;MNSDQAKTIIKRNVDCKQFLEKTKKSGMYNCPYCGSGMHNDYTGALKVYDTNTWTCHACHMHGDVIDLYQNKTGCSYAVAIRELAKQAGISEPIDGTTAEDAVADFSDIAPSFNGTVKNAAPAKQADYTEYYERCRRNLIESKEAQEYFEKRGLDYFTALSVGIGFDPQADPANAPGAMGNEYKPHPAPRVIVPTGPAHYVGRRIDNIKEFDKVNSKGGTPGIFQAESLYYDAEAVFVVEGWADALSLMQVGKYAIALNSTNNGKLLWEMLEKKPTKSTLILCYDHDSDPNTAERVRKQEQELKEHLKRLNVSFVSGNICGPYKDANEALVKDREVFIQAVQKAVVQTATRPDNTLTYLEEVMAGEIAKFKSVTQKTGFSNLDAKARGLYSGLYVLAAISSLGKTTLALQTADQLAAAGNDVLFFSMEQSRLEMVSKSLARLTAQKDMKTAVNALSIRQGYGSERVLNAITAYREQIGNRLSIVEGNFNCDVGYISEYIRRYIAQTGEKPVIFIDYLQILQPAADGKSRNSKKDEIDMAVTELKRLSRELDLTVIVISSLNRANYMTPFAFESLKESGGIEYTADVVWGLQLACLDESLFDGEGKIKEKRKRINEAKEENPRKIKLVCLKNRYGISHYEVNFTYYPEYDLFVPAPDTMPTGRTSKGK
;
A
#
# COMPACT_ATOMS: atom_id res chain seq x y z
N MET A 1 30.40 26.64 -2.00
CA MET A 1 30.79 25.65 -0.95
C MET A 1 30.16 24.33 -1.32
N ASN A 2 30.87 23.20 -1.20
CA ASN A 2 30.23 21.88 -1.47
C ASN A 2 29.28 21.46 -0.33
N SER A 3 28.33 20.57 -0.65
CA SER A 3 27.28 20.13 0.26
C SER A 3 27.84 19.50 1.56
N ASP A 4 28.94 18.74 1.50
CA ASP A 4 29.51 18.07 2.67
C ASP A 4 30.21 19.03 3.64
N GLN A 5 30.83 20.09 3.12
CA GLN A 5 31.34 21.16 3.93
C GLN A 5 30.23 21.92 4.65
N ALA A 6 29.12 22.21 3.93
CA ALA A 6 27.95 22.85 4.51
C ALA A 6 27.34 21.99 5.63
N LYS A 7 27.16 20.68 5.42
CA LYS A 7 26.69 19.73 6.44
C LYS A 7 27.55 19.76 7.70
N THR A 8 28.87 19.77 7.53
CA THR A 8 29.79 19.79 8.68
C THR A 8 29.60 21.04 9.53
N ILE A 9 29.44 22.20 8.88
CA ILE A 9 29.22 23.48 9.57
C ILE A 9 27.83 23.51 10.22
N ILE A 10 26.78 23.03 9.54
CA ILE A 10 25.42 22.93 10.07
C ILE A 10 25.41 22.07 11.33
N LYS A 11 25.98 20.86 11.28
CA LYS A 11 26.03 19.95 12.43
C LYS A 11 26.81 20.52 13.62
N ARG A 12 27.75 21.43 13.39
CA ARG A 12 28.52 22.10 14.44
C ARG A 12 27.78 23.28 15.07
N ASN A 13 27.03 24.03 14.27
CA ASN A 13 26.46 25.34 14.66
C ASN A 13 24.97 25.31 15.00
N VAL A 14 24.22 24.27 14.59
CA VAL A 14 22.77 24.12 14.85
C VAL A 14 22.55 22.93 15.75
N ASP A 15 22.02 23.13 16.98
CA ASP A 15 21.81 22.06 17.97
C ASP A 15 20.53 21.27 17.69
N CYS A 16 20.62 19.94 17.65
CA CYS A 16 19.47 19.00 17.55
C CYS A 16 18.35 19.33 18.56
N LYS A 17 18.70 19.78 19.75
CA LYS A 17 17.76 20.06 20.85
C LYS A 17 16.76 21.17 20.52
N GLN A 18 17.04 22.02 19.52
CA GLN A 18 16.12 23.08 19.07
C GLN A 18 14.86 22.53 18.39
N PHE A 19 14.92 21.30 17.87
CA PHE A 19 13.84 20.65 17.13
C PHE A 19 13.09 19.59 17.95
N LEU A 20 13.48 19.41 19.23
CA LEU A 20 12.97 18.36 20.11
C LEU A 20 12.30 18.94 21.36
N GLU A 21 11.21 18.32 21.78
CA GLU A 21 10.53 18.64 23.04
C GLU A 21 11.11 17.81 24.18
N LYS A 22 11.41 18.48 25.30
CA LYS A 22 11.94 17.82 26.50
C LYS A 22 10.87 16.98 27.19
N THR A 23 11.25 15.80 27.64
CA THR A 23 10.42 15.01 28.55
C THR A 23 10.64 15.40 30.01
N LYS A 24 9.83 14.87 30.94
CA LYS A 24 10.03 15.03 32.38
C LYS A 24 11.31 14.32 32.88
N LYS A 25 11.84 13.38 32.12
CA LYS A 25 13.11 12.68 32.41
C LYS A 25 14.29 13.53 31.96
N SER A 26 15.16 13.87 32.88
CA SER A 26 16.34 14.71 32.59
C SER A 26 17.21 14.11 31.48
N GLY A 27 17.53 14.93 30.48
CA GLY A 27 18.39 14.55 29.35
C GLY A 27 17.72 13.72 28.26
N MET A 28 16.39 13.50 28.34
CA MET A 28 15.63 12.78 27.35
C MET A 28 14.60 13.67 26.65
N TYR A 29 14.25 13.30 25.41
CA TYR A 29 13.35 14.05 24.54
C TYR A 29 12.22 13.17 24.00
N ASN A 30 11.13 13.81 23.60
CA ASN A 30 10.07 13.16 22.82
C ASN A 30 10.59 12.73 21.47
N CYS A 31 10.28 11.52 21.05
CA CYS A 31 10.68 11.04 19.74
C CYS A 31 9.64 11.45 18.67
N PRO A 32 10.02 12.26 17.67
CA PRO A 32 9.09 12.69 16.64
C PRO A 32 8.69 11.57 15.65
N TYR A 33 9.39 10.43 15.69
CA TYR A 33 9.14 9.30 14.79
C TYR A 33 8.18 8.25 15.37
N CYS A 34 8.29 7.93 16.65
CA CYS A 34 7.45 6.92 17.29
C CYS A 34 6.56 7.43 18.42
N GLY A 35 6.61 8.74 18.73
CA GLY A 35 5.80 9.34 19.78
C GLY A 35 6.21 8.98 21.22
N SER A 36 7.29 8.22 21.42
CA SER A 36 7.76 7.87 22.77
C SER A 36 8.08 9.13 23.58
N GLY A 37 7.46 9.24 24.75
CA GLY A 37 7.56 10.39 25.64
C GLY A 37 6.41 11.41 25.51
N MET A 38 5.58 11.37 24.47
CA MET A 38 4.48 12.32 24.23
C MET A 38 3.27 12.10 25.16
N HIS A 39 3.07 10.89 25.68
CA HIS A 39 1.88 10.52 26.45
C HIS A 39 2.04 10.59 27.98
N ASN A 40 2.81 11.53 28.50
CA ASN A 40 2.99 11.73 29.95
C ASN A 40 3.58 10.52 30.72
N ASP A 41 3.95 9.47 30.04
CA ASP A 41 4.73 8.38 30.58
C ASP A 41 6.17 8.89 30.74
N TYR A 42 6.72 8.76 31.91
CA TYR A 42 8.04 9.27 32.32
C TYR A 42 9.22 8.65 31.51
N THR A 43 8.97 8.05 30.34
CA THR A 43 9.87 7.13 29.64
C THR A 43 10.49 7.67 28.36
N GLY A 44 10.57 8.98 28.13
CA GLY A 44 11.20 9.52 26.93
C GLY A 44 12.43 8.70 26.52
N ALA A 45 12.44 8.22 25.28
CA ALA A 45 13.43 7.27 24.79
C ALA A 45 14.48 7.90 23.87
N LEU A 46 14.30 9.16 23.42
CA LEU A 46 15.23 9.83 22.55
C LEU A 46 16.30 10.56 23.36
N LYS A 47 17.56 10.27 23.08
CA LYS A 47 18.74 10.89 23.66
C LYS A 47 19.55 11.64 22.60
N VAL A 48 19.98 12.87 22.93
CA VAL A 48 20.91 13.66 22.11
C VAL A 48 22.29 13.56 22.74
N TYR A 49 23.31 13.34 21.91
CA TYR A 49 24.69 13.17 22.30
C TYR A 49 25.50 14.46 22.07
N ASP A 50 26.68 14.58 22.71
CA ASP A 50 27.58 15.73 22.55
C ASP A 50 28.13 15.89 21.12
N THR A 51 28.02 14.84 20.31
CA THR A 51 28.36 14.87 18.87
C THR A 51 27.26 15.53 18.02
N ASN A 52 26.21 16.08 18.65
CA ASN A 52 25.05 16.66 17.99
C ASN A 52 24.30 15.63 17.07
N THR A 53 24.30 14.39 17.51
CA THR A 53 23.52 13.29 16.95
C THR A 53 22.50 12.82 17.98
N TRP A 54 21.48 12.13 17.54
CA TRP A 54 20.43 11.61 18.42
C TRP A 54 20.12 10.16 18.11
N THR A 55 19.61 9.44 19.11
CA THR A 55 19.11 8.07 18.97
C THR A 55 17.89 7.90 19.85
N CYS A 56 16.83 7.29 19.29
CA CYS A 56 15.67 6.84 20.06
C CYS A 56 15.84 5.37 20.44
N HIS A 57 15.85 5.08 21.74
CA HIS A 57 15.99 3.71 22.25
C HIS A 57 14.71 2.88 22.15
N ALA A 58 13.56 3.48 21.81
CA ALA A 58 12.28 2.78 21.63
C ALA A 58 12.09 2.27 20.20
N CYS A 59 12.37 3.12 19.20
CA CYS A 59 12.19 2.73 17.78
C CYS A 59 13.52 2.52 17.04
N HIS A 60 14.66 2.69 17.71
CA HIS A 60 16.02 2.56 17.16
C HIS A 60 16.37 3.53 16.04
N MET A 61 15.52 4.51 15.76
CA MET A 61 15.85 5.61 14.83
C MET A 61 16.94 6.48 15.41
N HIS A 62 17.85 6.92 14.55
CA HIS A 62 18.96 7.79 14.89
C HIS A 62 19.27 8.71 13.72
N GLY A 63 19.98 9.79 13.98
CA GLY A 63 20.32 10.76 12.94
C GLY A 63 20.98 12.01 13.49
N ASP A 64 20.91 13.08 12.72
CA ASP A 64 21.47 14.40 13.06
C ASP A 64 20.41 15.53 12.99
N VAL A 65 20.87 16.76 13.01
CA VAL A 65 20.00 17.94 12.99
C VAL A 65 19.25 18.09 11.67
N ILE A 66 19.80 17.60 10.57
CA ILE A 66 19.18 17.70 9.23
C ILE A 66 17.95 16.77 9.18
N ASP A 67 18.08 15.55 9.70
CA ASP A 67 16.99 14.56 9.77
C ASP A 67 15.83 15.09 10.63
N LEU A 68 16.13 15.71 11.77
CA LEU A 68 15.09 16.32 12.64
C LEU A 68 14.37 17.48 11.94
N TYR A 69 15.11 18.33 11.24
CA TYR A 69 14.54 19.44 10.50
C TYR A 69 13.61 18.97 9.39
N GLN A 70 14.05 17.98 8.60
CA GLN A 70 13.23 17.37 7.57
C GLN A 70 11.93 16.74 8.13
N ASN A 71 12.04 15.98 9.22
CA ASN A 71 10.87 15.40 9.87
C ASN A 71 9.88 16.48 10.34
N LYS A 72 10.39 17.56 10.95
CA LYS A 72 9.53 18.64 11.48
C LYS A 72 8.85 19.46 10.39
N THR A 73 9.52 19.69 9.26
CA THR A 73 9.06 20.60 8.20
C THR A 73 8.49 19.90 6.98
N GLY A 74 8.78 18.60 6.81
CA GLY A 74 8.38 17.83 5.62
C GLY A 74 9.12 18.26 4.34
N CYS A 75 10.21 19.03 4.44
CA CYS A 75 10.94 19.54 3.29
C CYS A 75 11.95 18.52 2.73
N SER A 76 12.37 18.72 1.46
CA SER A 76 13.43 17.92 0.85
C SER A 76 14.79 18.16 1.53
N TYR A 77 15.73 17.21 1.35
CA TYR A 77 17.06 17.28 1.92
C TYR A 77 17.84 18.55 1.46
N ALA A 78 17.75 18.91 0.18
CA ALA A 78 18.36 20.13 -0.36
C ALA A 78 17.79 21.41 0.27
N VAL A 79 16.47 21.44 0.52
CA VAL A 79 15.82 22.56 1.22
C VAL A 79 16.23 22.61 2.68
N ALA A 80 16.31 21.46 3.37
CA ALA A 80 16.77 21.40 4.76
C ALA A 80 18.19 21.94 4.92
N ILE A 81 19.14 21.52 4.06
CA ILE A 81 20.51 22.04 4.06
C ILE A 81 20.51 23.54 3.84
N ARG A 82 19.78 24.06 2.86
CA ARG A 82 19.75 25.50 2.56
C ARG A 82 19.19 26.32 3.73
N GLU A 83 18.12 25.89 4.36
CA GLU A 83 17.53 26.62 5.47
C GLU A 83 18.39 26.54 6.75
N LEU A 84 18.93 25.36 7.05
CA LEU A 84 19.85 25.18 8.19
C LEU A 84 21.17 25.86 7.96
N ALA A 85 21.68 25.99 6.72
CA ALA A 85 22.85 26.74 6.38
C ALA A 85 22.70 28.23 6.72
N LYS A 86 21.54 28.81 6.44
CA LYS A 86 21.25 30.21 6.87
C LYS A 86 21.29 30.34 8.39
N GLN A 87 20.72 29.37 9.12
CA GLN A 87 20.78 29.35 10.59
C GLN A 87 22.20 29.13 11.11
N ALA A 88 23.01 28.38 10.38
CA ALA A 88 24.41 28.14 10.71
C ALA A 88 25.35 29.30 10.35
N GLY A 89 24.84 30.39 9.74
CA GLY A 89 25.60 31.57 9.33
C GLY A 89 26.38 31.41 8.02
N ILE A 90 25.96 30.46 7.15
CA ILE A 90 26.58 30.26 5.83
C ILE A 90 25.89 31.19 4.82
N SER A 91 26.65 32.12 4.24
CA SER A 91 26.20 33.10 3.25
C SER A 91 26.59 32.76 1.81
N GLU A 92 27.44 31.77 1.61
CA GLU A 92 27.88 31.33 0.27
C GLU A 92 26.87 30.36 -0.37
N PRO A 93 26.70 30.40 -1.71
CA PRO A 93 25.92 29.38 -2.41
C PRO A 93 26.49 27.98 -2.14
N ILE A 94 25.58 27.02 -1.95
CA ILE A 94 25.90 25.60 -1.72
C ILE A 94 25.61 24.84 -2.99
N ASP A 95 26.58 24.14 -3.56
CA ASP A 95 26.42 23.34 -4.75
C ASP A 95 25.40 22.19 -4.50
N GLY A 96 24.50 21.99 -5.43
CA GLY A 96 23.42 20.97 -5.31
C GLY A 96 22.20 21.41 -4.49
N THR A 97 22.03 22.72 -4.21
CA THR A 97 20.87 23.26 -3.47
C THR A 97 20.12 24.37 -4.21
N THR A 98 20.34 24.53 -5.53
CA THR A 98 19.61 25.49 -6.37
C THR A 98 18.18 25.07 -6.63
N ALA A 99 17.33 25.98 -7.10
CA ALA A 99 15.90 25.69 -7.38
C ALA A 99 15.72 24.62 -8.49
N GLU A 100 16.71 24.45 -9.37
CA GLU A 100 16.74 23.42 -10.41
C GLU A 100 17.11 22.05 -9.86
N ASP A 101 17.92 21.98 -8.80
CA ASP A 101 18.30 20.75 -8.10
C ASP A 101 17.20 20.22 -7.17
N ALA A 102 16.20 21.03 -6.85
CA ALA A 102 15.04 20.62 -6.05
C ALA A 102 14.07 19.67 -6.81
N VAL A 103 14.32 19.43 -8.10
CA VAL A 103 13.50 18.56 -8.99
C VAL A 103 14.14 17.20 -9.17
N ALA A 104 15.36 17.00 -8.73
CA ALA A 104 16.06 15.72 -8.88
C ALA A 104 16.21 15.02 -7.53
N ASP A 105 15.65 13.83 -7.49
CA ASP A 105 16.03 12.73 -6.61
C ASP A 105 15.22 12.49 -5.33
N PHE A 106 14.06 11.83 -5.52
CA PHE A 106 13.43 11.04 -4.48
C PHE A 106 13.87 9.56 -4.47
N SER A 107 14.97 9.21 -5.15
CA SER A 107 15.48 7.84 -5.21
C SER A 107 16.29 7.42 -3.98
N ASP A 108 16.63 8.33 -3.07
CA ASP A 108 17.46 8.07 -1.89
C ASP A 108 16.76 8.39 -0.56
N ILE A 109 15.54 7.88 -0.36
CA ILE A 109 15.02 7.66 0.98
C ILE A 109 15.26 6.18 1.36
N ALA A 110 16.47 5.73 1.14
CA ALA A 110 17.15 4.82 2.06
C ALA A 110 17.95 5.73 3.01
N PRO A 111 17.97 5.49 4.33
CA PRO A 111 18.83 6.23 5.22
C PRO A 111 20.27 6.06 4.72
N SER A 112 20.86 7.13 4.18
CA SER A 112 22.26 7.13 3.79
C SER A 112 23.11 6.92 5.04
N PHE A 113 23.60 5.71 5.23
CA PHE A 113 24.65 5.37 6.16
C PHE A 113 25.97 6.03 5.67
N ASN A 114 26.12 7.32 5.88
CA ASN A 114 27.40 8.02 5.79
C ASN A 114 27.73 8.69 7.12
N GLY A 115 27.72 7.90 8.18
CA GLY A 115 28.60 8.14 9.30
C GLY A 115 30.00 7.70 8.86
N THR A 116 30.96 8.62 8.76
CA THR A 116 32.34 8.26 8.77
C THR A 116 32.64 7.52 10.07
N VAL A 117 32.47 6.22 10.01
CA VAL A 117 33.12 5.32 10.95
C VAL A 117 34.60 5.56 10.71
N LYS A 118 35.28 6.26 11.66
CA LYS A 118 36.72 6.03 11.87
C LYS A 118 36.85 4.51 11.79
N ASN A 119 37.73 4.02 10.93
CA ASN A 119 38.09 2.62 10.81
C ASN A 119 38.36 2.02 12.20
N ALA A 120 37.34 1.69 12.95
CA ALA A 120 37.32 0.54 13.82
C ALA A 120 37.38 -0.61 12.84
N ALA A 121 38.42 -1.41 12.91
CA ALA A 121 38.48 -2.69 12.23
C ALA A 121 37.12 -3.34 12.33
N PRO A 122 36.51 -3.86 11.22
CA PRO A 122 35.16 -4.41 11.24
C PRO A 122 35.08 -5.28 12.48
N ALA A 123 34.14 -4.97 13.39
CA ALA A 123 33.97 -5.76 14.59
C ALA A 123 33.81 -7.17 14.08
N LYS A 124 34.72 -8.08 14.48
CA LYS A 124 34.78 -9.46 14.00
C LYS A 124 33.35 -9.98 14.14
N GLN A 125 32.69 -10.20 13.04
CA GLN A 125 31.33 -10.74 13.05
C GLN A 125 31.39 -12.02 13.87
N ALA A 126 30.56 -12.16 14.89
CA ALA A 126 30.58 -13.32 15.74
C ALA A 126 30.49 -14.57 14.86
N ASP A 127 31.39 -15.48 15.00
CA ASP A 127 31.41 -16.79 14.31
C ASP A 127 31.33 -17.88 15.36
N TYR A 128 30.24 -18.63 15.34
CA TYR A 128 29.96 -19.73 16.28
C TYR A 128 30.24 -21.11 15.69
N THR A 129 30.93 -21.22 14.56
CA THR A 129 31.16 -22.50 13.87
C THR A 129 31.86 -23.50 14.78
N GLU A 130 32.95 -23.14 15.46
CA GLU A 130 33.65 -23.99 16.41
C GLU A 130 32.78 -24.34 17.64
N TYR A 131 31.97 -23.39 18.08
CA TYR A 131 31.01 -23.61 19.17
C TYR A 131 29.96 -24.66 18.79
N TYR A 132 29.42 -24.59 17.56
CA TYR A 132 28.46 -25.57 17.07
C TYR A 132 29.06 -26.97 16.99
N GLU A 133 30.29 -27.11 16.52
CA GLU A 133 30.99 -28.42 16.50
C GLU A 133 31.18 -28.99 17.89
N ARG A 134 31.49 -28.19 18.90
CA ARG A 134 31.54 -28.60 20.29
C ARG A 134 30.17 -29.04 20.81
N CYS A 135 29.13 -28.26 20.53
CA CYS A 135 27.77 -28.60 20.94
C CYS A 135 27.26 -29.90 20.30
N ARG A 136 27.60 -30.17 19.06
CA ARG A 136 27.27 -31.43 18.38
C ARG A 136 27.91 -32.62 19.04
N ARG A 137 29.21 -32.55 19.42
CA ARG A 137 29.88 -33.57 20.18
C ARG A 137 29.22 -33.80 21.54
N ASN A 138 28.91 -32.73 22.26
CA ASN A 138 28.23 -32.84 23.55
C ASN A 138 26.86 -33.53 23.43
N LEU A 139 26.11 -33.29 22.35
CA LEU A 139 24.81 -33.95 22.12
C LEU A 139 24.99 -35.49 21.93
N ILE A 140 26.06 -35.92 21.25
CA ILE A 140 26.36 -37.33 21.07
C ILE A 140 26.71 -38.01 22.42
N GLU A 141 27.36 -37.31 23.34
CA GLU A 141 27.84 -37.84 24.61
C GLU A 141 26.81 -37.71 25.75
N SER A 142 25.83 -36.81 25.62
CA SER A 142 24.87 -36.49 26.69
C SER A 142 23.59 -37.31 26.62
N LYS A 143 23.43 -38.26 27.55
CA LYS A 143 22.16 -39.00 27.71
C LYS A 143 20.98 -38.07 28.04
N GLU A 144 21.20 -37.06 28.89
CA GLU A 144 20.16 -36.09 29.27
C GLU A 144 19.61 -35.34 28.06
N ALA A 145 20.50 -34.92 27.17
CA ALA A 145 20.10 -34.24 25.94
C ALA A 145 19.36 -35.17 24.96
N GLN A 146 19.82 -36.43 24.84
CA GLN A 146 19.16 -37.46 24.00
C GLN A 146 17.77 -37.77 24.53
N GLU A 147 17.60 -37.99 25.85
CA GLU A 147 16.30 -38.19 26.49
C GLU A 147 15.34 -37.00 26.30
N TYR A 148 15.87 -35.76 26.24
CA TYR A 148 15.06 -34.59 25.95
C TYR A 148 14.44 -34.66 24.54
N PHE A 149 15.20 -35.09 23.54
CA PHE A 149 14.68 -35.29 22.18
C PHE A 149 13.69 -36.48 22.14
N GLU A 150 14.00 -37.61 22.79
CA GLU A 150 13.10 -38.76 22.86
C GLU A 150 11.73 -38.40 23.47
N LYS A 151 11.71 -37.62 24.58
CA LYS A 151 10.47 -37.15 25.22
C LYS A 151 9.63 -36.27 24.29
N ARG A 152 10.27 -35.63 23.31
CA ARG A 152 9.61 -34.85 22.26
C ARG A 152 9.31 -35.66 21.01
N GLY A 153 9.50 -36.98 21.03
CA GLY A 153 9.31 -37.84 19.87
C GLY A 153 10.27 -37.52 18.72
N LEU A 154 11.39 -36.84 19.02
CA LEU A 154 12.37 -36.42 18.04
C LEU A 154 13.60 -37.32 18.11
N ASP A 155 14.12 -37.70 16.95
CA ASP A 155 15.37 -38.40 16.82
C ASP A 155 16.57 -37.43 16.89
N TYR A 156 17.47 -37.63 17.84
CA TYR A 156 18.64 -36.76 18.00
C TYR A 156 19.63 -36.84 16.82
N PHE A 157 19.65 -37.95 16.06
CA PHE A 157 20.44 -38.05 14.83
C PHE A 157 19.90 -37.09 13.75
N THR A 158 18.58 -36.97 13.64
CA THR A 158 17.95 -35.94 12.77
C THR A 158 18.38 -34.56 13.23
N ALA A 159 18.37 -34.26 14.52
CA ALA A 159 18.83 -33.00 15.07
C ALA A 159 20.31 -32.71 14.75
N LEU A 160 21.18 -33.70 14.90
CA LEU A 160 22.61 -33.61 14.57
C LEU A 160 22.83 -33.35 13.08
N SER A 161 22.06 -34.00 12.21
CA SER A 161 22.19 -33.84 10.74
C SER A 161 21.91 -32.39 10.26
N VAL A 162 21.13 -31.65 11.00
CA VAL A 162 20.77 -30.24 10.71
C VAL A 162 21.55 -29.24 11.57
N GLY A 163 22.63 -29.69 12.21
CA GLY A 163 23.56 -28.83 12.94
C GLY A 163 23.15 -28.51 14.38
N ILE A 164 22.06 -29.06 14.91
CA ILE A 164 21.65 -28.86 16.29
C ILE A 164 22.64 -29.58 17.22
N GLY A 165 22.94 -28.96 18.35
CA GLY A 165 23.83 -29.50 19.38
C GLY A 165 23.32 -29.21 20.79
N PHE A 166 24.17 -29.50 21.77
CA PHE A 166 23.86 -29.33 23.19
C PHE A 166 25.02 -28.65 23.92
N ASP A 167 24.71 -27.69 24.77
CA ASP A 167 25.68 -27.10 25.70
C ASP A 167 25.15 -27.26 27.13
N PRO A 168 25.82 -28.06 27.99
CA PRO A 168 25.39 -28.28 29.38
C PRO A 168 25.46 -27.01 30.24
N GLN A 169 26.22 -26.02 29.83
CA GLN A 169 26.42 -24.76 30.55
C GLN A 169 26.35 -23.53 29.63
N ALA A 170 25.36 -23.48 28.73
CA ALA A 170 25.20 -22.37 27.82
C ALA A 170 24.99 -21.05 28.57
N ASP A 171 25.79 -20.04 28.20
CA ASP A 171 25.71 -18.71 28.79
C ASP A 171 24.45 -17.97 28.31
N PRO A 172 23.56 -17.51 29.21
CA PRO A 172 22.34 -16.80 28.87
C PRO A 172 22.55 -15.31 28.67
N ALA A 173 23.74 -14.83 28.46
CA ALA A 173 24.13 -13.40 28.46
C ALA A 173 23.30 -12.46 27.56
N ASN A 174 22.42 -13.01 26.72
CA ASN A 174 21.51 -12.24 25.85
C ASN A 174 20.03 -12.58 26.07
N ALA A 175 19.66 -13.12 27.24
CA ALA A 175 18.25 -13.40 27.51
C ALA A 175 17.42 -12.10 27.50
N PRO A 176 16.26 -12.06 26.83
CA PRO A 176 15.33 -10.94 26.94
C PRO A 176 14.91 -10.78 28.41
N GLY A 177 15.02 -9.56 28.97
CA GLY A 177 14.65 -9.26 30.35
C GLY A 177 15.82 -9.18 31.34
N ALA A 178 17.06 -9.45 30.93
CA ALA A 178 18.27 -9.28 31.77
C ALA A 178 18.63 -7.80 32.08
N MET A 179 17.73 -6.85 31.84
CA MET A 179 17.96 -5.42 32.03
C MET A 179 17.69 -4.90 33.46
N GLY A 180 17.58 -5.74 34.46
CA GLY A 180 17.58 -5.34 35.87
C GLY A 180 18.97 -5.50 36.46
N ASN A 181 19.49 -4.45 37.13
CA ASN A 181 20.84 -4.41 37.71
C ASN A 181 21.13 -5.44 38.82
N GLU A 182 20.21 -6.34 39.13
CA GLU A 182 20.35 -7.28 40.27
C GLU A 182 20.31 -8.77 39.88
N TYR A 183 19.91 -9.12 38.63
CA TYR A 183 19.79 -10.50 38.21
C TYR A 183 20.79 -10.89 37.13
N LYS A 184 21.78 -11.73 37.49
CA LYS A 184 22.68 -12.36 36.50
C LYS A 184 22.12 -13.75 36.17
N PRO A 185 21.60 -13.97 34.95
CA PRO A 185 21.15 -15.29 34.58
C PRO A 185 22.34 -16.27 34.64
N HIS A 186 22.12 -17.46 35.24
CA HIS A 186 23.14 -18.49 35.37
C HIS A 186 23.22 -19.34 34.09
N PRO A 187 24.41 -19.88 33.75
CA PRO A 187 24.55 -20.90 32.73
C PRO A 187 23.59 -22.07 32.98
N ALA A 188 23.01 -22.61 31.91
CA ALA A 188 22.01 -23.65 31.99
C ALA A 188 22.16 -24.64 30.82
N PRO A 189 21.74 -25.94 31.01
CA PRO A 189 21.76 -26.90 29.93
C PRO A 189 20.77 -26.51 28.81
N ARG A 190 21.29 -26.39 27.59
CA ARG A 190 20.50 -25.93 26.44
C ARG A 190 20.77 -26.72 25.17
N VAL A 191 19.69 -26.99 24.44
CA VAL A 191 19.80 -27.33 23.02
C VAL A 191 20.16 -26.05 22.27
N ILE A 192 21.18 -26.12 21.42
CA ILE A 192 21.69 -25.02 20.59
C ILE A 192 21.28 -25.25 19.15
N VAL A 193 20.48 -24.35 18.62
CA VAL A 193 19.89 -24.39 17.27
C VAL A 193 20.50 -23.29 16.41
N PRO A 194 21.45 -23.62 15.53
CA PRO A 194 22.05 -22.66 14.61
C PRO A 194 21.00 -22.07 13.65
N THR A 195 21.02 -20.77 13.47
CA THR A 195 20.22 -20.06 12.44
C THR A 195 21.09 -19.32 11.45
N GLY A 196 22.39 -19.54 11.54
CA GLY A 196 23.44 -18.99 10.71
C GLY A 196 24.80 -19.11 11.42
N PRO A 197 25.91 -18.82 10.76
CA PRO A 197 27.25 -18.92 11.35
C PRO A 197 27.43 -17.97 12.55
N ALA A 198 26.73 -16.86 12.55
CA ALA A 198 26.85 -15.79 13.57
C ALA A 198 25.69 -15.75 14.57
N HIS A 199 24.72 -16.67 14.48
CA HIS A 199 23.52 -16.62 15.33
C HIS A 199 22.93 -18.00 15.62
N TYR A 200 22.51 -18.21 16.87
CA TYR A 200 21.79 -19.39 17.32
C TYR A 200 20.67 -19.05 18.31
N VAL A 201 19.71 -19.96 18.44
CA VAL A 201 18.71 -19.99 19.50
C VAL A 201 19.06 -21.07 20.48
N GLY A 202 19.10 -20.78 21.79
CA GLY A 202 19.30 -21.73 22.87
C GLY A 202 18.01 -22.03 23.62
N ARG A 203 17.65 -23.31 23.81
CA ARG A 203 16.45 -23.74 24.53
C ARG A 203 16.84 -24.58 25.74
N ARG A 204 16.33 -24.22 26.95
CA ARG A 204 16.57 -25.02 28.17
C ARG A 204 15.95 -26.40 28.08
N ILE A 205 16.60 -27.39 28.70
CA ILE A 205 16.12 -28.76 28.75
C ILE A 205 15.72 -29.21 30.17
N ASP A 206 16.01 -28.42 31.18
CA ASP A 206 15.76 -28.71 32.60
C ASP A 206 14.35 -28.29 33.09
N ASN A 207 13.44 -27.97 32.18
CA ASN A 207 12.04 -27.55 32.45
C ASN A 207 11.88 -26.28 33.29
N ILE A 208 12.93 -25.49 33.54
CA ILE A 208 12.84 -24.21 34.20
C ILE A 208 12.40 -23.16 33.18
N LYS A 209 11.28 -22.47 33.43
CA LYS A 209 10.70 -21.49 32.51
C LYS A 209 11.49 -20.18 32.40
N GLU A 210 12.27 -19.87 33.43
CA GLU A 210 13.07 -18.67 33.47
C GLU A 210 14.22 -18.73 32.46
N PHE A 211 14.29 -17.73 31.56
CA PHE A 211 15.22 -17.70 30.44
C PHE A 211 15.23 -19.00 29.61
N ASP A 212 14.05 -19.58 29.43
CA ASP A 212 13.86 -20.81 28.66
C ASP A 212 14.44 -20.69 27.25
N LYS A 213 14.16 -19.58 26.54
CA LYS A 213 14.69 -19.27 25.21
C LYS A 213 15.67 -18.11 25.27
N VAL A 214 16.86 -18.28 24.70
CA VAL A 214 17.90 -17.25 24.58
C VAL A 214 18.40 -17.18 23.15
N ASN A 215 18.94 -16.01 22.76
CA ASN A 215 19.64 -15.81 21.50
C ASN A 215 21.14 -15.64 21.75
N SER A 216 21.98 -15.92 20.74
CA SER A 216 23.42 -15.67 20.78
C SER A 216 23.74 -14.19 20.97
N LYS A 217 24.94 -13.88 21.46
CA LYS A 217 25.52 -12.53 21.51
C LYS A 217 25.92 -12.07 20.09
N GLY A 218 25.35 -10.98 19.64
CA GLY A 218 25.63 -10.43 18.30
C GLY A 218 25.10 -11.29 17.17
N GLY A 219 25.33 -10.84 15.96
CA GLY A 219 24.78 -11.46 14.75
C GLY A 219 23.32 -11.11 14.49
N THR A 220 22.92 -11.29 13.25
CA THR A 220 21.54 -11.07 12.82
C THR A 220 20.74 -12.36 13.00
N PRO A 221 19.55 -12.35 13.59
CA PRO A 221 18.68 -13.52 13.64
C PRO A 221 18.47 -14.10 12.24
N GLY A 222 18.50 -15.42 12.14
CA GLY A 222 18.30 -16.15 10.88
C GLY A 222 17.11 -17.10 10.97
N ILE A 223 16.79 -17.68 9.84
CA ILE A 223 15.77 -18.72 9.70
C ILE A 223 16.47 -20.06 9.80
N PHE A 224 15.95 -20.93 10.65
CA PHE A 224 16.49 -22.28 10.78
C PHE A 224 16.24 -23.08 9.50
N GLN A 225 17.30 -23.72 8.98
CA GLN A 225 17.29 -24.51 7.74
C GLN A 225 16.81 -23.74 6.51
N ALA A 226 17.17 -22.45 6.41
CA ALA A 226 16.78 -21.56 5.30
C ALA A 226 17.20 -22.09 3.91
N GLU A 227 18.27 -22.87 3.81
CA GLU A 227 18.73 -23.52 2.58
C GLU A 227 17.71 -24.50 2.00
N SER A 228 16.80 -25.04 2.81
CA SER A 228 15.69 -25.88 2.32
C SER A 228 14.80 -25.19 1.30
N LEU A 229 14.76 -23.86 1.30
CA LEU A 229 14.05 -23.05 0.29
C LEU A 229 14.60 -23.22 -1.14
N TYR A 230 15.83 -23.67 -1.26
CA TYR A 230 16.58 -23.72 -2.52
C TYR A 230 16.93 -25.14 -2.99
N TYR A 231 16.46 -26.15 -2.27
CA TYR A 231 16.54 -27.53 -2.71
C TYR A 231 15.54 -27.80 -3.83
N ASP A 232 15.75 -28.85 -4.58
CA ASP A 232 14.81 -29.31 -5.60
C ASP A 232 13.65 -30.08 -4.93
N ALA A 233 12.77 -29.31 -4.29
CA ALA A 233 11.64 -29.83 -3.54
C ALA A 233 10.34 -29.21 -4.07
N GLU A 234 9.30 -30.03 -4.19
CA GLU A 234 7.97 -29.59 -4.58
C GLU A 234 7.38 -28.61 -3.57
N ALA A 235 7.58 -28.89 -2.27
CA ALA A 235 7.07 -28.10 -1.17
C ALA A 235 8.06 -27.98 -0.02
N VAL A 236 8.04 -26.81 0.65
CA VAL A 236 8.78 -26.53 1.88
C VAL A 236 7.83 -26.00 2.94
N PHE A 237 7.81 -26.64 4.08
CA PHE A 237 6.99 -26.22 5.22
C PHE A 237 7.63 -25.02 5.93
N VAL A 238 6.80 -24.05 6.28
CA VAL A 238 7.20 -22.88 7.09
C VAL A 238 6.48 -22.98 8.43
N VAL A 239 7.23 -23.16 9.49
CA VAL A 239 6.71 -23.34 10.87
C VAL A 239 7.29 -22.30 11.83
N GLU A 240 6.71 -22.18 13.02
CA GLU A 240 7.18 -21.22 14.02
C GLU A 240 8.44 -21.70 14.74
N GLY A 241 8.48 -22.95 15.17
CA GLY A 241 9.51 -23.51 16.02
C GLY A 241 10.46 -24.49 15.34
N TRP A 242 11.70 -24.57 15.80
CA TRP A 242 12.67 -25.53 15.30
C TRP A 242 12.24 -26.99 15.57
N ALA A 243 11.51 -27.23 16.69
CA ALA A 243 11.02 -28.57 17.01
C ALA A 243 9.96 -29.06 16.02
N ASP A 244 9.12 -28.13 15.53
CA ASP A 244 8.12 -28.38 14.50
C ASP A 244 8.79 -28.70 13.16
N ALA A 245 9.84 -27.94 12.82
CA ALA A 245 10.64 -28.22 11.63
C ALA A 245 11.28 -29.60 11.69
N LEU A 246 11.87 -29.97 12.84
CA LEU A 246 12.43 -31.34 13.05
C LEU A 246 11.36 -32.41 12.94
N SER A 247 10.16 -32.18 13.47
CA SER A 247 9.03 -33.11 13.38
C SER A 247 8.67 -33.43 11.93
N LEU A 248 8.71 -32.41 11.07
CA LEU A 248 8.49 -32.57 9.64
C LEU A 248 9.65 -33.26 8.91
N MET A 249 10.90 -32.90 9.27
CA MET A 249 12.09 -33.53 8.68
C MET A 249 12.16 -35.03 9.02
N GLN A 250 11.73 -35.41 10.23
CA GLN A 250 11.69 -36.79 10.67
C GLN A 250 10.66 -37.66 9.89
N VAL A 251 9.70 -37.03 9.27
CA VAL A 251 8.75 -37.67 8.34
C VAL A 251 9.10 -37.43 6.87
N GLY A 252 10.37 -37.04 6.60
CA GLY A 252 10.94 -36.93 5.26
C GLY A 252 10.48 -35.67 4.49
N LYS A 253 10.15 -34.59 5.20
CA LYS A 253 9.76 -33.31 4.57
C LYS A 253 10.82 -32.25 4.76
N TYR A 254 10.90 -31.31 3.80
CA TYR A 254 11.70 -30.09 3.94
C TYR A 254 10.91 -29.05 4.74
N ALA A 255 11.58 -28.45 5.71
CA ALA A 255 10.96 -27.45 6.57
C ALA A 255 11.96 -26.37 6.97
N ILE A 256 11.45 -25.17 7.19
CA ILE A 256 12.18 -24.04 7.79
C ILE A 256 11.44 -23.58 9.04
N ALA A 257 12.16 -23.09 10.05
CA ALA A 257 11.52 -22.48 11.21
C ALA A 257 11.90 -21.01 11.34
N LEU A 258 10.88 -20.18 11.51
CA LEU A 258 11.05 -18.74 11.71
C LEU A 258 11.64 -18.42 13.09
N ASN A 259 11.49 -19.33 14.07
CA ASN A 259 11.83 -19.17 15.49
C ASN A 259 11.13 -17.99 16.20
N SER A 260 10.33 -17.24 15.49
CA SER A 260 9.38 -16.22 15.94
C SER A 260 8.55 -15.79 14.74
N THR A 261 7.27 -15.58 14.93
CA THR A 261 6.38 -15.08 13.86
C THR A 261 6.83 -13.71 13.33
N ASN A 262 7.50 -12.89 14.17
CA ASN A 262 8.10 -11.62 13.75
C ASN A 262 9.20 -11.76 12.68
N ASN A 263 9.80 -12.95 12.54
CA ASN A 263 10.85 -13.22 11.57
C ASN A 263 10.29 -13.52 10.16
N GLY A 264 8.98 -13.45 9.94
CA GLY A 264 8.37 -13.47 8.60
C GLY A 264 9.03 -12.46 7.67
N LYS A 265 9.42 -11.29 8.19
CA LYS A 265 10.17 -10.27 7.46
C LYS A 265 11.49 -10.81 6.89
N LEU A 266 12.24 -11.57 7.64
CA LEU A 266 13.49 -12.17 7.15
C LEU A 266 13.24 -13.14 6.00
N LEU A 267 12.13 -13.87 6.02
CA LEU A 267 11.77 -14.79 4.96
C LEU A 267 11.50 -14.06 3.64
N TRP A 268 10.65 -13.02 3.64
CA TRP A 268 10.37 -12.35 2.37
C TRP A 268 11.56 -11.54 1.87
N GLU A 269 12.41 -10.94 2.72
CA GLU A 269 13.65 -10.26 2.31
C GLU A 269 14.66 -11.25 1.69
N MET A 270 14.71 -12.50 2.16
CA MET A 270 15.52 -13.56 1.54
C MET A 270 14.96 -13.96 0.18
N LEU A 271 13.64 -14.14 0.07
CA LEU A 271 12.97 -14.54 -1.16
C LEU A 271 12.99 -13.42 -2.22
N GLU A 272 13.01 -12.16 -1.81
CA GLU A 272 13.20 -11.02 -2.71
C GLU A 272 14.59 -11.03 -3.37
N LYS A 273 15.63 -11.37 -2.59
CA LYS A 273 17.00 -11.49 -3.09
C LYS A 273 17.20 -12.74 -3.93
N LYS A 274 16.61 -13.85 -3.53
CA LYS A 274 16.72 -15.15 -4.20
C LYS A 274 15.37 -15.89 -4.11
N PRO A 275 14.54 -15.85 -5.17
CA PRO A 275 13.26 -16.56 -5.20
C PRO A 275 13.42 -18.08 -5.06
N THR A 276 12.46 -18.72 -4.41
CA THR A 276 12.34 -20.19 -4.38
C THR A 276 11.46 -20.67 -5.55
N LYS A 277 11.68 -21.92 -5.99
CA LYS A 277 10.80 -22.63 -6.92
C LYS A 277 9.77 -23.50 -6.20
N SER A 278 10.00 -23.80 -4.93
CA SER A 278 9.12 -24.65 -4.11
C SER A 278 7.86 -23.90 -3.71
N THR A 279 6.76 -24.63 -3.58
CA THR A 279 5.56 -24.09 -2.92
C THR A 279 5.76 -24.07 -1.42
N LEU A 280 5.47 -22.94 -0.76
CA LEU A 280 5.57 -22.82 0.69
C LEU A 280 4.26 -23.29 1.35
N ILE A 281 4.35 -24.17 2.34
CA ILE A 281 3.23 -24.59 3.17
C ILE A 281 3.32 -23.86 4.50
N LEU A 282 2.48 -22.85 4.72
CA LEU A 282 2.49 -22.06 5.94
C LEU A 282 1.70 -22.80 7.03
N CYS A 283 2.40 -23.19 8.11
CA CYS A 283 1.84 -23.94 9.22
C CYS A 283 2.18 -23.22 10.53
N TYR A 284 1.28 -22.35 10.96
CA TYR A 284 1.42 -21.61 12.21
C TYR A 284 0.78 -22.36 13.38
N ASP A 285 1.27 -22.09 14.59
CA ASP A 285 0.80 -22.69 15.82
C ASP A 285 -0.64 -22.26 16.15
N HIS A 286 -1.39 -23.17 16.77
CA HIS A 286 -2.73 -22.91 17.29
C HIS A 286 -2.66 -22.45 18.75
N ASP A 287 -2.55 -21.15 18.98
CA ASP A 287 -2.56 -20.63 20.34
C ASP A 287 -4.00 -20.47 20.87
N SER A 288 -4.21 -20.92 22.12
CA SER A 288 -5.50 -20.83 22.79
C SER A 288 -5.82 -19.42 23.34
N ASP A 289 -4.80 -18.55 23.48
CA ASP A 289 -4.99 -17.16 23.89
C ASP A 289 -5.47 -16.31 22.69
N PRO A 290 -6.67 -15.70 22.76
CA PRO A 290 -7.23 -14.93 21.65
C PRO A 290 -6.34 -13.78 21.14
N ASN A 291 -5.63 -13.10 22.05
CA ASN A 291 -4.76 -11.98 21.69
C ASN A 291 -3.52 -12.46 20.92
N THR A 292 -2.94 -13.57 21.37
CA THR A 292 -1.81 -14.20 20.68
C THR A 292 -2.23 -14.74 19.33
N ALA A 293 -3.37 -15.43 19.25
CA ALA A 293 -3.91 -15.95 18.00
C ALA A 293 -4.20 -14.85 16.97
N GLU A 294 -4.74 -13.70 17.40
CA GLU A 294 -4.99 -12.55 16.51
C GLU A 294 -3.68 -11.94 16.00
N ARG A 295 -2.67 -11.82 16.86
CA ARG A 295 -1.34 -11.32 16.46
C ARG A 295 -0.69 -12.24 15.43
N VAL A 296 -0.70 -13.57 15.66
CA VAL A 296 -0.18 -14.57 14.73
C VAL A 296 -0.89 -14.49 13.39
N ARG A 297 -2.23 -14.38 13.40
CA ARG A 297 -3.03 -14.23 12.18
C ARG A 297 -2.66 -12.99 11.38
N LYS A 298 -2.45 -11.84 12.04
CA LYS A 298 -1.99 -10.61 11.36
C LYS A 298 -0.62 -10.79 10.72
N GLN A 299 0.32 -11.43 11.42
CA GLN A 299 1.66 -11.69 10.90
C GLN A 299 1.65 -12.70 9.73
N GLU A 300 0.82 -13.72 9.81
CA GLU A 300 0.60 -14.65 8.71
C GLU A 300 0.01 -13.96 7.49
N GLN A 301 -0.98 -13.10 7.69
CA GLN A 301 -1.60 -12.32 6.61
C GLN A 301 -0.59 -11.37 5.95
N GLU A 302 0.24 -10.70 6.73
CA GLU A 302 1.31 -9.85 6.22
C GLU A 302 2.30 -10.64 5.36
N LEU A 303 2.74 -11.81 5.85
CA LEU A 303 3.61 -12.71 5.07
C LEU A 303 2.95 -13.12 3.76
N LYS A 304 1.69 -13.54 3.77
CA LYS A 304 0.94 -13.93 2.56
C LYS A 304 0.88 -12.80 1.52
N GLU A 305 0.69 -11.56 1.95
CA GLU A 305 0.66 -10.41 1.06
C GLU A 305 2.03 -10.16 0.41
N HIS A 306 3.12 -10.31 1.17
CA HIS A 306 4.47 -10.22 0.62
C HIS A 306 4.78 -11.35 -0.35
N LEU A 307 4.43 -12.59 -0.03
CA LEU A 307 4.62 -13.75 -0.92
C LEU A 307 3.84 -13.58 -2.23
N LYS A 308 2.61 -13.08 -2.17
CA LYS A 308 1.83 -12.72 -3.38
C LYS A 308 2.54 -11.69 -4.25
N ARG A 309 3.09 -10.62 -3.64
CA ARG A 309 3.86 -9.59 -4.37
C ARG A 309 5.11 -10.15 -5.05
N LEU A 310 5.79 -11.07 -4.38
CA LEU A 310 6.98 -11.74 -4.90
C LEU A 310 6.66 -12.88 -5.90
N ASN A 311 5.36 -13.14 -6.14
CA ASN A 311 4.90 -14.26 -6.99
C ASN A 311 5.43 -15.63 -6.52
N VAL A 312 5.55 -15.82 -5.20
CA VAL A 312 5.94 -17.09 -4.59
C VAL A 312 4.68 -17.90 -4.30
N SER A 313 4.65 -19.14 -4.76
CA SER A 313 3.53 -20.05 -4.50
C SER A 313 3.47 -20.45 -3.02
N PHE A 314 2.29 -20.36 -2.41
CA PHE A 314 2.09 -20.82 -1.04
C PHE A 314 0.66 -21.32 -0.81
N VAL A 315 0.51 -22.17 0.20
CA VAL A 315 -0.77 -22.63 0.76
C VAL A 315 -0.71 -22.56 2.28
N SER A 316 -1.85 -22.38 2.96
CA SER A 316 -1.93 -22.58 4.42
C SER A 316 -2.31 -24.00 4.72
N GLY A 317 -1.55 -24.68 5.60
CA GLY A 317 -1.77 -26.05 5.99
C GLY A 317 -1.99 -26.18 7.49
N ASN A 318 -3.03 -26.89 7.91
CA ASN A 318 -3.18 -27.32 9.28
C ASN A 318 -2.60 -28.74 9.42
N ILE A 319 -1.38 -28.83 9.98
CA ILE A 319 -0.70 -30.11 10.24
C ILE A 319 -0.75 -30.50 11.72
N CYS A 320 -1.23 -29.60 12.58
CA CYS A 320 -1.30 -29.81 14.03
C CYS A 320 -2.60 -30.51 14.45
N GLY A 321 -3.63 -30.51 13.59
CA GLY A 321 -4.93 -31.05 13.92
C GLY A 321 -5.56 -30.34 15.14
N PRO A 322 -5.93 -31.08 16.21
CA PRO A 322 -6.46 -30.49 17.44
C PRO A 322 -5.37 -30.02 18.42
N TYR A 323 -4.09 -30.27 18.10
CA TYR A 323 -2.97 -29.96 18.98
C TYR A 323 -2.43 -28.54 18.71
N LYS A 324 -1.62 -28.04 19.65
CA LYS A 324 -1.10 -26.67 19.59
C LYS A 324 -0.11 -26.48 18.43
N ASP A 325 0.85 -27.39 18.30
CA ASP A 325 1.95 -27.30 17.34
C ASP A 325 2.24 -28.67 16.71
N ALA A 326 3.11 -28.69 15.70
CA ALA A 326 3.44 -29.89 14.95
C ALA A 326 4.20 -30.90 15.80
N ASN A 327 5.02 -30.46 16.75
CA ASN A 327 5.76 -31.37 17.64
C ASN A 327 4.80 -32.06 18.64
N GLU A 328 3.84 -31.35 19.20
CA GLU A 328 2.83 -31.95 20.06
C GLU A 328 1.97 -32.96 19.28
N ALA A 329 1.58 -32.64 18.05
CA ALA A 329 0.85 -33.56 17.19
C ALA A 329 1.63 -34.84 16.91
N LEU A 330 2.93 -34.73 16.60
CA LEU A 330 3.81 -35.89 16.38
C LEU A 330 3.87 -36.79 17.60
N VAL A 331 3.97 -36.20 18.81
CA VAL A 331 4.08 -36.97 20.07
C VAL A 331 2.75 -37.62 20.45
N LYS A 332 1.65 -36.93 20.28
CA LYS A 332 0.32 -37.38 20.73
C LYS A 332 -0.32 -38.35 19.76
N ASP A 333 -0.19 -38.11 18.46
CA ASP A 333 -0.79 -38.95 17.42
C ASP A 333 0.02 -38.86 16.11
N ARG A 334 1.07 -39.67 16.03
CA ARG A 334 1.99 -39.73 14.90
C ARG A 334 1.32 -40.04 13.57
N GLU A 335 0.31 -40.92 13.57
CA GLU A 335 -0.36 -41.33 12.33
C GLU A 335 -1.21 -40.20 11.78
N VAL A 336 -2.00 -39.54 12.65
CA VAL A 336 -2.80 -38.37 12.29
C VAL A 336 -1.93 -37.22 11.81
N PHE A 337 -0.76 -36.98 12.46
CA PHE A 337 0.22 -36.00 12.03
C PHE A 337 0.73 -36.33 10.62
N ILE A 338 1.17 -37.57 10.35
CA ILE A 338 1.63 -37.95 9.00
C ILE A 338 0.56 -37.77 7.94
N GLN A 339 -0.70 -38.15 8.23
CA GLN A 339 -1.81 -37.97 7.31
C GLN A 339 -2.07 -36.48 7.04
N ALA A 340 -2.02 -35.64 8.08
CA ALA A 340 -2.20 -34.20 7.92
C ALA A 340 -1.06 -33.56 7.09
N VAL A 341 0.18 -33.97 7.30
CA VAL A 341 1.35 -33.56 6.50
C VAL A 341 1.19 -33.99 5.03
N GLN A 342 0.79 -35.25 4.79
CA GLN A 342 0.53 -35.73 3.42
C GLN A 342 -0.58 -34.95 2.75
N LYS A 343 -1.68 -34.70 3.45
CA LYS A 343 -2.79 -33.89 2.95
C LYS A 343 -2.34 -32.47 2.59
N ALA A 344 -1.52 -31.83 3.43
CA ALA A 344 -0.98 -30.51 3.17
C ALA A 344 -0.10 -30.49 1.91
N VAL A 345 0.70 -31.53 1.67
CA VAL A 345 1.49 -31.66 0.42
C VAL A 345 0.58 -31.86 -0.80
N VAL A 346 -0.46 -32.69 -0.69
CA VAL A 346 -1.42 -32.86 -1.78
C VAL A 346 -2.13 -31.53 -2.12
N GLN A 347 -2.38 -30.68 -1.14
CA GLN A 347 -2.92 -29.33 -1.37
C GLN A 347 -1.99 -28.43 -2.18
N THR A 348 -0.67 -28.68 -2.19
CA THR A 348 0.27 -27.91 -3.07
C THR A 348 0.14 -28.30 -4.53
N ALA A 349 -0.28 -29.52 -4.83
CA ALA A 349 -0.56 -29.96 -6.19
C ALA A 349 -1.85 -29.33 -6.75
N THR A 350 -2.78 -28.92 -5.88
CA THR A 350 -3.88 -28.00 -6.22
C THR A 350 -3.33 -26.57 -6.14
N ARG A 351 -2.97 -26.02 -7.29
CA ARG A 351 -2.43 -24.65 -7.39
C ARG A 351 -3.30 -23.67 -6.62
N PRO A 352 -2.72 -22.66 -5.90
CA PRO A 352 -3.49 -21.62 -5.21
C PRO A 352 -4.37 -20.78 -6.16
N ASP A 353 -4.08 -20.84 -7.47
CA ASP A 353 -4.87 -20.24 -8.54
C ASP A 353 -5.92 -21.18 -9.12
N ASN A 354 -6.09 -22.41 -8.57
CA ASN A 354 -7.13 -23.34 -8.99
C ASN A 354 -8.50 -22.80 -8.58
N THR A 355 -9.42 -22.77 -9.55
CA THR A 355 -10.80 -22.30 -9.35
C THR A 355 -11.54 -23.08 -8.26
N LEU A 356 -11.29 -24.37 -8.10
CA LEU A 356 -11.91 -25.18 -7.06
C LEU A 356 -11.45 -24.76 -5.68
N THR A 357 -10.14 -24.56 -5.45
CA THR A 357 -9.59 -24.05 -4.19
C THR A 357 -10.19 -22.69 -3.85
N TYR A 358 -10.26 -21.81 -4.84
CA TYR A 358 -10.91 -20.50 -4.68
C TYR A 358 -12.39 -20.62 -4.30
N LEU A 359 -13.14 -21.52 -4.95
CA LEU A 359 -14.55 -21.74 -4.64
C LEU A 359 -14.74 -22.34 -3.24
N GLU A 360 -13.88 -23.27 -2.83
CA GLU A 360 -13.91 -23.85 -1.47
C GLU A 360 -13.61 -22.78 -0.40
N GLU A 361 -12.63 -21.93 -0.60
CA GLU A 361 -12.33 -20.79 0.30
C GLU A 361 -13.51 -19.82 0.38
N VAL A 362 -14.16 -19.53 -0.74
CA VAL A 362 -15.32 -18.65 -0.80
C VAL A 362 -16.55 -19.31 -0.18
N MET A 363 -16.78 -20.59 -0.41
CA MET A 363 -17.92 -21.34 0.16
C MET A 363 -17.74 -21.56 1.68
N ALA A 364 -16.52 -21.79 2.14
CA ALA A 364 -16.21 -21.95 3.56
C ALA A 364 -16.31 -20.64 4.35
N GLY A 365 -16.18 -19.52 3.65
CA GLY A 365 -16.06 -18.24 4.31
C GLY A 365 -17.15 -17.23 4.10
N GLU A 366 -17.98 -17.27 3.06
CA GLU A 366 -19.05 -16.28 2.88
C GLU A 366 -19.39 -16.09 1.39
N ILE A 367 -20.58 -16.47 0.97
CA ILE A 367 -21.24 -15.96 -0.25
C ILE A 367 -21.26 -14.41 -0.28
N ALA A 368 -21.13 -13.76 0.89
CA ALA A 368 -21.01 -12.31 1.01
C ALA A 368 -19.76 -11.73 0.31
N LYS A 369 -18.68 -12.48 0.15
CA LYS A 369 -17.48 -12.04 -0.61
C LYS A 369 -17.70 -11.94 -2.11
N PHE A 370 -18.73 -12.57 -2.66
CA PHE A 370 -19.16 -12.33 -4.04
C PHE A 370 -19.96 -11.03 -4.24
N LYS A 371 -20.38 -10.37 -3.17
CA LYS A 371 -20.90 -9.01 -3.29
C LYS A 371 -19.75 -8.06 -3.51
N SER A 372 -19.43 -7.81 -4.78
CA SER A 372 -18.64 -6.60 -5.08
C SER A 372 -19.41 -5.41 -4.53
N VAL A 373 -18.74 -4.63 -3.68
CA VAL A 373 -19.29 -3.38 -3.17
C VAL A 373 -19.43 -2.44 -4.37
N THR A 374 -20.67 -2.15 -4.74
CA THR A 374 -20.96 -1.18 -5.81
C THR A 374 -21.35 0.15 -5.17
N GLN A 375 -20.66 1.21 -5.56
CA GLN A 375 -21.05 2.56 -5.19
C GLN A 375 -22.01 3.12 -6.25
N LYS A 376 -23.11 3.74 -5.80
CA LYS A 376 -24.03 4.44 -6.72
C LYS A 376 -23.48 5.79 -7.09
N THR A 377 -23.55 6.16 -8.37
CA THR A 377 -23.13 7.48 -8.87
C THR A 377 -24.01 8.61 -8.35
N GLY A 378 -25.22 8.30 -7.90
CA GLY A 378 -26.24 9.25 -7.52
C GLY A 378 -27.12 9.77 -8.69
N PHE A 379 -26.78 9.39 -9.92
CA PHE A 379 -27.63 9.63 -11.09
C PHE A 379 -28.47 8.42 -11.38
N SER A 380 -29.78 8.49 -11.11
CA SER A 380 -30.70 7.35 -11.18
C SER A 380 -30.73 6.65 -12.55
N ASN A 381 -30.67 7.42 -13.64
CA ASN A 381 -30.64 6.88 -15.01
C ASN A 381 -29.31 6.20 -15.34
N LEU A 382 -28.18 6.72 -14.85
CA LEU A 382 -26.86 6.11 -15.02
C LEU A 382 -26.75 4.84 -14.18
N ASP A 383 -27.16 4.89 -12.92
CA ASP A 383 -27.13 3.74 -12.00
C ASP A 383 -28.04 2.60 -12.48
N ALA A 384 -29.15 2.92 -13.14
CA ALA A 384 -30.04 1.90 -13.73
C ALA A 384 -29.35 1.14 -14.89
N LYS A 385 -28.50 1.80 -15.69
CA LYS A 385 -27.77 1.18 -16.81
C LYS A 385 -26.44 0.56 -16.36
N ALA A 386 -25.63 1.31 -15.60
CA ALA A 386 -24.29 0.89 -15.14
C ALA A 386 -24.34 -0.09 -13.96
N ARG A 387 -25.44 -0.14 -13.22
CA ARG A 387 -25.62 -0.87 -11.94
C ARG A 387 -24.66 -0.43 -10.84
N GLY A 388 -24.16 0.82 -10.90
CA GLY A 388 -23.20 1.41 -9.99
C GLY A 388 -21.76 1.33 -10.49
N LEU A 389 -20.85 1.75 -9.62
CA LEU A 389 -19.40 1.71 -9.85
C LEU A 389 -18.80 0.49 -9.17
N TYR A 390 -17.92 -0.19 -9.88
CA TYR A 390 -17.14 -1.33 -9.38
C TYR A 390 -15.66 -0.93 -9.27
N SER A 391 -14.89 -1.65 -8.49
CA SER A 391 -13.44 -1.46 -8.46
C SER A 391 -12.86 -1.67 -9.85
N GLY A 392 -12.18 -0.67 -10.39
CA GLY A 392 -11.64 -0.69 -11.73
C GLY A 392 -11.28 0.69 -12.26
N LEU A 393 -10.78 0.74 -13.49
CA LEU A 393 -10.40 1.98 -14.17
C LEU A 393 -11.52 2.43 -15.12
N TYR A 394 -12.06 3.61 -14.84
CA TYR A 394 -13.06 4.32 -15.65
C TYR A 394 -12.40 5.49 -16.37
N VAL A 395 -12.70 5.68 -17.64
CA VAL A 395 -12.30 6.84 -18.41
C VAL A 395 -13.55 7.63 -18.78
N LEU A 396 -13.62 8.89 -18.37
CA LEU A 396 -14.67 9.85 -18.74
C LEU A 396 -14.11 10.85 -19.75
N ALA A 397 -14.49 10.71 -21.00
CA ALA A 397 -14.00 11.55 -22.09
C ALA A 397 -15.05 12.54 -22.60
N ALA A 398 -14.63 13.72 -23.04
CA ALA A 398 -15.49 14.65 -23.77
C ALA A 398 -14.66 15.74 -24.47
N ILE A 399 -15.29 16.46 -25.40
CA ILE A 399 -14.76 17.73 -25.91
C ILE A 399 -14.76 18.80 -24.82
N SER A 400 -14.00 19.87 -25.03
CA SER A 400 -13.95 21.00 -24.09
C SER A 400 -15.33 21.62 -23.89
N SER A 401 -15.58 22.11 -22.67
CA SER A 401 -16.80 22.85 -22.27
C SER A 401 -18.12 22.07 -22.26
N LEU A 402 -18.08 20.72 -22.28
CA LEU A 402 -19.28 19.88 -22.08
C LEU A 402 -19.53 19.50 -20.63
N GLY A 403 -18.71 19.98 -19.69
CA GLY A 403 -18.91 19.72 -18.26
C GLY A 403 -18.31 18.42 -17.74
N LYS A 404 -17.17 17.93 -18.30
CA LYS A 404 -16.45 16.73 -17.80
C LYS A 404 -16.16 16.82 -16.31
N THR A 405 -15.40 17.87 -15.93
CA THR A 405 -15.05 18.16 -14.54
C THR A 405 -16.29 18.34 -13.68
N THR A 406 -17.33 19.00 -14.20
CA THR A 406 -18.58 19.21 -13.49
C THR A 406 -19.32 17.90 -13.21
N LEU A 407 -19.46 17.00 -14.20
CA LEU A 407 -20.08 15.70 -14.00
C LEU A 407 -19.29 14.84 -13.00
N ALA A 408 -17.97 14.82 -13.15
CA ALA A 408 -17.08 14.10 -12.22
C ALA A 408 -17.19 14.65 -10.79
N LEU A 409 -17.16 15.98 -10.62
CA LEU A 409 -17.30 16.62 -9.31
C LEU A 409 -18.68 16.38 -8.69
N GLN A 410 -19.75 16.45 -9.49
CA GLN A 410 -21.09 16.14 -8.98
C GLN A 410 -21.21 14.67 -8.57
N THR A 411 -20.61 13.75 -9.32
CA THR A 411 -20.55 12.33 -8.93
C THR A 411 -19.75 12.17 -7.63
N ALA A 412 -18.62 12.87 -7.47
CA ALA A 412 -17.81 12.86 -6.26
C ALA A 412 -18.59 13.36 -5.04
N ASP A 413 -19.31 14.49 -5.17
CA ASP A 413 -20.18 15.01 -4.11
C ASP A 413 -21.29 14.03 -3.72
N GLN A 414 -21.93 13.39 -4.71
CA GLN A 414 -23.01 12.42 -4.48
C GLN A 414 -22.50 11.16 -3.80
N LEU A 415 -21.32 10.67 -4.19
CA LEU A 415 -20.64 9.54 -3.54
C LEU A 415 -20.29 9.86 -2.09
N ALA A 416 -19.73 11.04 -1.83
CA ALA A 416 -19.39 11.48 -0.50
C ALA A 416 -20.65 11.65 0.38
N ALA A 417 -21.73 12.21 -0.15
CA ALA A 417 -23.00 12.31 0.53
C ALA A 417 -23.64 10.94 0.83
N ALA A 418 -23.37 9.93 -0.01
CA ALA A 418 -23.78 8.54 0.21
C ALA A 418 -22.90 7.79 1.21
N GLY A 419 -21.89 8.42 1.82
CA GLY A 419 -21.04 7.85 2.85
C GLY A 419 -19.74 7.24 2.35
N ASN A 420 -19.36 7.42 1.08
CA ASN A 420 -18.09 6.94 0.55
C ASN A 420 -17.00 8.01 0.71
N ASP A 421 -15.78 7.60 1.02
CA ASP A 421 -14.64 8.49 0.97
C ASP A 421 -14.21 8.72 -0.48
N VAL A 422 -13.87 9.97 -0.80
CA VAL A 422 -13.53 10.38 -2.16
C VAL A 422 -12.26 11.23 -2.16
N LEU A 423 -11.31 10.90 -3.03
CA LEU A 423 -10.13 11.72 -3.32
C LEU A 423 -10.23 12.25 -4.75
N PHE A 424 -10.28 13.56 -4.90
CA PHE A 424 -10.32 14.24 -6.20
C PHE A 424 -9.00 14.95 -6.46
N PHE A 425 -8.18 14.43 -7.36
CA PHE A 425 -6.95 15.07 -7.82
C PHE A 425 -7.27 16.02 -8.96
N SER A 426 -7.18 17.33 -8.69
CA SER A 426 -7.45 18.39 -9.67
C SER A 426 -6.13 19.02 -10.11
N MET A 427 -5.76 18.84 -11.39
CA MET A 427 -4.54 19.38 -11.98
C MET A 427 -4.78 20.71 -12.71
N GLU A 428 -6.05 21.03 -13.00
CA GLU A 428 -6.44 22.20 -13.82
C GLU A 428 -7.10 23.27 -13.00
N GLN A 429 -7.97 22.90 -12.05
CA GLN A 429 -8.77 23.83 -11.27
C GLN A 429 -8.38 23.84 -9.79
N SER A 430 -8.39 25.03 -9.19
CA SER A 430 -8.13 25.18 -7.77
C SER A 430 -9.28 24.62 -6.91
N ARG A 431 -8.98 24.30 -5.66
CA ARG A 431 -9.97 23.86 -4.66
C ARG A 431 -11.10 24.88 -4.51
N LEU A 432 -10.77 26.17 -4.51
CA LEU A 432 -11.75 27.26 -4.45
C LEU A 432 -12.72 27.19 -5.62
N GLU A 433 -12.24 26.98 -6.85
CA GLU A 433 -13.09 26.86 -8.04
C GLU A 433 -14.00 25.65 -7.95
N MET A 434 -13.46 24.50 -7.56
CA MET A 434 -14.20 23.25 -7.42
C MET A 434 -15.30 23.35 -6.35
N VAL A 435 -14.97 23.86 -5.15
CA VAL A 435 -15.94 24.03 -4.06
C VAL A 435 -17.02 25.06 -4.47
N SER A 436 -16.64 26.14 -5.15
CA SER A 436 -17.63 27.14 -5.62
C SER A 436 -18.65 26.53 -6.59
N LYS A 437 -18.23 25.57 -7.45
CA LYS A 437 -19.14 24.82 -8.33
C LYS A 437 -20.10 23.94 -7.54
N SER A 438 -19.61 23.22 -6.50
CA SER A 438 -20.46 22.40 -5.65
C SER A 438 -21.49 23.24 -4.88
N LEU A 439 -21.09 24.41 -4.36
CA LEU A 439 -22.00 25.33 -3.69
C LEU A 439 -23.03 25.93 -4.66
N ALA A 440 -22.62 26.34 -5.89
CA ALA A 440 -23.54 26.83 -6.92
C ALA A 440 -24.60 25.77 -7.23
N ARG A 441 -24.20 24.52 -7.43
CA ARG A 441 -25.10 23.37 -7.63
C ARG A 441 -26.09 23.21 -6.49
N LEU A 442 -25.67 23.28 -5.24
CA LEU A 442 -26.54 23.16 -4.06
C LEU A 442 -27.55 24.29 -4.00
N THR A 443 -27.16 25.54 -4.32
CA THR A 443 -28.13 26.66 -4.41
C THR A 443 -29.19 26.41 -5.47
N ALA A 444 -28.78 25.89 -6.64
CA ALA A 444 -29.68 25.59 -7.75
C ALA A 444 -30.62 24.41 -7.48
N GLN A 445 -30.12 23.39 -6.83
CA GLN A 445 -30.92 22.23 -6.38
C GLN A 445 -32.00 22.61 -5.35
N LYS A 446 -31.71 23.62 -4.51
CA LYS A 446 -32.67 24.13 -3.53
C LYS A 446 -33.76 25.00 -4.22
N ASP A 447 -33.35 25.93 -5.03
CA ASP A 447 -34.25 26.79 -5.80
C ASP A 447 -33.53 27.42 -7.01
N MET A 448 -33.86 26.94 -8.21
CA MET A 448 -33.25 27.36 -9.46
C MET A 448 -33.45 28.86 -9.75
N LYS A 449 -34.57 29.45 -9.29
CA LYS A 449 -34.89 30.87 -9.56
C LYS A 449 -34.00 31.85 -8.81
N THR A 450 -33.49 31.42 -7.69
CA THR A 450 -32.67 32.25 -6.79
C THR A 450 -31.25 31.69 -6.63
N ALA A 451 -30.85 30.77 -7.50
CA ALA A 451 -29.56 30.15 -7.48
C ALA A 451 -28.40 31.14 -7.71
N VAL A 452 -27.25 30.84 -7.13
CA VAL A 452 -26.05 31.69 -7.25
C VAL A 452 -24.98 30.89 -8.01
N ASN A 453 -24.46 31.44 -9.10
CA ASN A 453 -23.44 30.76 -9.87
C ASN A 453 -22.06 30.81 -9.21
N ALA A 454 -21.16 29.90 -9.63
CA ALA A 454 -19.84 29.75 -9.04
C ALA A 454 -18.95 31.01 -9.10
N LEU A 455 -19.08 31.81 -10.17
CA LEU A 455 -18.35 33.07 -10.30
C LEU A 455 -18.84 34.11 -9.27
N SER A 456 -20.15 34.28 -9.14
CA SER A 456 -20.76 35.19 -8.16
C SER A 456 -20.38 34.79 -6.73
N ILE A 457 -20.33 33.47 -6.41
CA ILE A 457 -19.88 32.99 -5.12
C ILE A 457 -18.44 33.43 -4.85
N ARG A 458 -17.54 33.28 -5.80
CA ARG A 458 -16.12 33.70 -5.67
C ARG A 458 -15.96 35.23 -5.56
N GLN A 459 -16.92 35.96 -6.05
CA GLN A 459 -16.99 37.44 -5.93
C GLN A 459 -17.68 37.92 -4.63
N GLY A 460 -18.14 36.99 -3.78
CA GLY A 460 -18.78 37.29 -2.49
C GLY A 460 -20.27 37.62 -2.55
N TYR A 461 -20.94 37.39 -3.71
CA TYR A 461 -22.35 37.63 -3.84
C TYR A 461 -23.21 36.48 -3.26
N GLY A 462 -24.44 36.78 -2.86
CA GLY A 462 -25.42 35.78 -2.39
C GLY A 462 -25.13 35.21 -1.01
N SER A 463 -24.60 36.00 -0.09
CA SER A 463 -24.02 35.59 1.19
C SER A 463 -24.91 34.65 2.03
N GLU A 464 -26.21 34.95 2.22
CA GLU A 464 -27.10 34.10 3.03
C GLU A 464 -27.36 32.74 2.37
N ARG A 465 -27.60 32.72 1.04
CA ARG A 465 -27.86 31.49 0.29
C ARG A 465 -26.61 30.63 0.21
N VAL A 466 -25.46 31.26 0.04
CA VAL A 466 -24.16 30.58 0.03
C VAL A 466 -23.85 30.02 1.39
N LEU A 467 -24.11 30.74 2.49
CA LEU A 467 -23.94 30.22 3.86
C LEU A 467 -24.83 28.98 4.11
N ASN A 468 -26.09 29.05 3.64
CA ASN A 468 -27.00 27.89 3.72
C ASN A 468 -26.47 26.69 2.91
N ALA A 469 -25.88 26.93 1.72
CA ALA A 469 -25.29 25.90 0.90
C ALA A 469 -24.02 25.31 1.55
N ILE A 470 -23.19 26.15 2.20
CA ILE A 470 -22.02 25.69 2.98
C ILE A 470 -22.47 24.81 4.13
N THR A 471 -23.52 25.20 4.87
CA THR A 471 -24.06 24.38 5.95
C THR A 471 -24.54 23.02 5.44
N ALA A 472 -25.34 23.02 4.36
CA ALA A 472 -25.83 21.80 3.73
C ALA A 472 -24.67 20.92 3.21
N TYR A 473 -23.65 21.51 2.60
CA TYR A 473 -22.46 20.81 2.13
C TYR A 473 -21.72 20.13 3.30
N ARG A 474 -21.53 20.87 4.39
CA ARG A 474 -20.90 20.35 5.62
C ARG A 474 -21.66 19.18 6.23
N GLU A 475 -23.00 19.28 6.28
CA GLU A 475 -23.86 18.24 6.84
C GLU A 475 -23.91 16.98 5.96
N GLN A 476 -23.97 17.14 4.63
CA GLN A 476 -24.12 16.05 3.67
C GLN A 476 -22.80 15.34 3.37
N ILE A 477 -21.73 16.10 3.17
CA ILE A 477 -20.44 15.59 2.68
C ILE A 477 -19.41 15.47 3.82
N GLY A 478 -19.42 16.44 4.76
CA GLY A 478 -18.50 16.45 5.89
C GLY A 478 -17.03 16.44 5.45
N ASN A 479 -16.28 15.48 5.96
CA ASN A 479 -14.86 15.29 5.66
C ASN A 479 -14.60 14.19 4.61
N ARG A 480 -15.63 13.65 3.95
CA ARG A 480 -15.51 12.49 3.04
C ARG A 480 -14.97 12.84 1.65
N LEU A 481 -15.00 14.09 1.23
CA LEU A 481 -14.42 14.53 -0.03
C LEU A 481 -13.16 15.36 0.22
N SER A 482 -12.04 14.91 -0.28
CA SER A 482 -10.78 15.66 -0.32
C SER A 482 -10.44 16.07 -1.74
N ILE A 483 -10.29 17.36 -1.98
CA ILE A 483 -9.80 17.91 -3.27
C ILE A 483 -8.31 18.19 -3.10
N VAL A 484 -7.50 17.42 -3.80
CA VAL A 484 -6.04 17.53 -3.82
C VAL A 484 -5.64 18.35 -5.04
N GLU A 485 -5.11 19.55 -4.80
CA GLU A 485 -4.60 20.39 -5.89
C GLU A 485 -3.26 19.80 -6.37
N GLY A 486 -3.23 19.33 -7.61
CA GLY A 486 -2.01 18.88 -8.26
C GLY A 486 -1.19 20.06 -8.75
N ASN A 487 0.12 19.95 -8.66
CA ASN A 487 1.05 20.80 -9.39
C ASN A 487 1.54 20.04 -10.64
N PHE A 488 2.32 20.69 -11.50
CA PHE A 488 2.85 20.08 -12.72
C PHE A 488 3.79 18.89 -12.47
N ASN A 489 4.18 18.62 -11.22
CA ASN A 489 5.01 17.48 -10.81
C ASN A 489 4.18 16.32 -10.26
N CYS A 490 2.84 16.39 -10.32
CA CYS A 490 1.97 15.32 -9.86
C CYS A 490 1.96 14.19 -10.91
N ASP A 491 2.69 13.12 -10.64
CA ASP A 491 2.73 11.91 -11.44
C ASP A 491 1.87 10.79 -10.84
N VAL A 492 1.77 9.65 -11.51
CA VAL A 492 1.02 8.48 -11.01
C VAL A 492 1.65 7.93 -9.73
N GLY A 493 2.97 8.04 -9.58
CA GLY A 493 3.69 7.63 -8.37
C GLY A 493 3.25 8.42 -7.14
N TYR A 494 3.19 9.75 -7.26
CA TYR A 494 2.68 10.63 -6.20
C TYR A 494 1.23 10.30 -5.82
N ILE A 495 0.35 10.14 -6.81
CA ILE A 495 -1.06 9.76 -6.59
C ILE A 495 -1.12 8.42 -5.86
N SER A 496 -0.36 7.43 -6.30
CA SER A 496 -0.32 6.09 -5.71
C SER A 496 0.13 6.13 -4.24
N GLU A 497 1.18 6.88 -3.94
CA GLU A 497 1.68 7.03 -2.58
C GLU A 497 0.67 7.77 -1.68
N TYR A 498 0.05 8.84 -2.19
CA TYR A 498 -0.99 9.56 -1.45
C TYR A 498 -2.16 8.64 -1.08
N ILE A 499 -2.66 7.85 -2.03
CA ILE A 499 -3.75 6.91 -1.80
C ILE A 499 -3.35 5.83 -0.78
N ARG A 500 -2.15 5.24 -0.91
CA ARG A 500 -1.66 4.23 0.05
C ARG A 500 -1.55 4.79 1.47
N ARG A 501 -1.07 6.01 1.60
CA ARG A 501 -0.99 6.71 2.89
C ARG A 501 -2.38 6.99 3.46
N TYR A 502 -3.32 7.43 2.63
CA TYR A 502 -4.71 7.65 3.03
C TYR A 502 -5.33 6.37 3.58
N ILE A 503 -5.24 5.27 2.84
CA ILE A 503 -5.76 3.96 3.27
C ILE A 503 -5.08 3.48 4.56
N ALA A 504 -3.77 3.67 4.70
CA ALA A 504 -3.04 3.29 5.91
C ALA A 504 -3.50 4.09 7.15
N GLN A 505 -3.89 5.35 6.97
CA GLN A 505 -4.34 6.23 8.05
C GLN A 505 -5.81 6.04 8.44
N THR A 506 -6.67 5.78 7.45
CA THR A 506 -8.13 5.74 7.66
C THR A 506 -8.69 4.32 7.72
N GLY A 507 -8.01 3.35 7.11
CA GLY A 507 -8.55 2.00 6.85
C GLY A 507 -9.58 1.95 5.72
N GLU A 508 -9.97 3.10 5.15
CA GLU A 508 -11.03 3.21 4.15
C GLU A 508 -10.48 3.19 2.73
N LYS A 509 -11.25 2.63 1.79
CA LYS A 509 -10.94 2.58 0.36
C LYS A 509 -11.68 3.70 -0.37
N PRO A 510 -11.02 4.83 -0.69
CA PRO A 510 -11.68 5.96 -1.34
C PRO A 510 -11.96 5.70 -2.82
N VAL A 511 -13.01 6.35 -3.35
CA VAL A 511 -13.19 6.50 -4.81
C VAL A 511 -12.27 7.61 -5.31
N ILE A 512 -11.52 7.33 -6.37
CA ILE A 512 -10.49 8.22 -6.88
C ILE A 512 -10.98 8.92 -8.15
N PHE A 513 -10.86 10.25 -8.19
CA PHE A 513 -11.04 11.07 -9.40
C PHE A 513 -9.74 11.75 -9.77
N ILE A 514 -9.44 11.81 -11.08
CA ILE A 514 -8.22 12.46 -11.60
C ILE A 514 -8.61 13.33 -12.79
N ASP A 515 -8.41 14.64 -12.70
CA ASP A 515 -8.70 15.63 -13.73
C ASP A 515 -7.42 16.39 -14.11
N TYR A 516 -6.74 16.05 -15.22
CA TYR A 516 -7.08 15.10 -16.25
C TYR A 516 -5.85 14.34 -16.79
N LEU A 517 -6.09 13.26 -17.53
CA LEU A 517 -5.10 12.28 -17.97
C LEU A 517 -3.92 12.85 -18.78
N GLN A 518 -4.18 13.81 -19.68
CA GLN A 518 -3.16 14.32 -20.61
C GLN A 518 -2.09 15.20 -19.94
N ILE A 519 -2.31 15.67 -18.71
CA ILE A 519 -1.28 16.37 -17.90
C ILE A 519 -0.50 15.38 -17.04
N LEU A 520 -1.15 14.27 -16.66
CA LEU A 520 -0.58 13.28 -15.78
C LEU A 520 0.65 12.63 -16.42
N GLN A 521 1.74 12.60 -15.68
CA GLN A 521 2.94 11.87 -16.07
C GLN A 521 2.94 10.48 -15.45
N PRO A 522 3.48 9.45 -16.12
CA PRO A 522 3.73 8.17 -15.47
C PRO A 522 4.81 8.33 -14.40
N ALA A 523 4.87 7.37 -13.46
CA ALA A 523 5.89 7.38 -12.43
C ALA A 523 7.31 7.42 -13.04
N ALA A 524 8.21 8.14 -12.40
CA ALA A 524 9.57 8.30 -12.89
C ALA A 524 10.33 6.96 -12.82
N ASP A 525 10.67 6.40 -13.96
CA ASP A 525 11.39 5.12 -14.10
C ASP A 525 12.79 5.27 -14.70
N GLY A 526 13.27 6.51 -14.87
CA GLY A 526 14.58 6.82 -15.44
C GLY A 526 14.72 6.54 -16.94
N LYS A 527 13.65 6.10 -17.63
CA LYS A 527 13.68 5.81 -19.08
C LYS A 527 13.26 7.01 -19.90
N SER A 528 14.01 7.35 -20.93
CA SER A 528 13.63 8.35 -21.93
C SER A 528 12.42 7.86 -22.72
N ARG A 529 11.38 8.68 -22.85
CA ARG A 529 10.17 8.37 -23.60
C ARG A 529 10.15 9.11 -24.92
N ASN A 530 9.73 8.40 -25.97
CA ASN A 530 9.81 8.91 -27.34
C ASN A 530 8.58 9.71 -27.76
N SER A 531 7.42 9.57 -27.09
CA SER A 531 6.21 10.28 -27.46
C SER A 531 5.26 10.53 -26.28
N LYS A 532 4.43 11.56 -26.39
CA LYS A 532 3.34 11.86 -25.44
C LYS A 532 2.31 10.73 -25.35
N LYS A 533 2.12 10.00 -26.43
CA LYS A 533 1.25 8.81 -26.47
C LYS A 533 1.76 7.72 -25.53
N ASP A 534 3.06 7.42 -25.58
CA ASP A 534 3.65 6.39 -24.74
C ASP A 534 3.52 6.76 -23.24
N GLU A 535 3.66 8.03 -22.89
CA GLU A 535 3.46 8.52 -21.52
C GLU A 535 2.03 8.29 -21.04
N ILE A 536 1.03 8.60 -21.87
CA ILE A 536 -0.39 8.41 -21.54
C ILE A 536 -0.72 6.92 -21.42
N ASP A 537 -0.25 6.08 -22.34
CA ASP A 537 -0.50 4.63 -22.31
C ASP A 537 0.14 3.99 -21.06
N MET A 538 1.32 4.45 -20.64
CA MET A 538 1.93 4.03 -19.37
C MET A 538 1.12 4.51 -18.15
N ALA A 539 0.74 5.78 -18.09
CA ALA A 539 -0.05 6.32 -17.00
C ALA A 539 -1.38 5.55 -16.83
N VAL A 540 -2.07 5.25 -17.94
CA VAL A 540 -3.30 4.44 -17.93
C VAL A 540 -3.04 3.02 -17.41
N THR A 541 -1.91 2.41 -17.81
CA THR A 541 -1.52 1.07 -17.35
C THR A 541 -1.21 1.06 -15.85
N GLU A 542 -0.49 2.06 -15.35
CA GLU A 542 -0.17 2.21 -13.93
C GLU A 542 -1.43 2.47 -13.09
N LEU A 543 -2.35 3.33 -13.55
CA LEU A 543 -3.63 3.57 -12.89
C LEU A 543 -4.48 2.29 -12.84
N LYS A 544 -4.47 1.50 -13.92
CA LYS A 544 -5.15 0.19 -13.94
C LYS A 544 -4.54 -0.78 -12.94
N ARG A 545 -3.21 -0.83 -12.85
CA ARG A 545 -2.51 -1.64 -11.87
C ARG A 545 -2.87 -1.20 -10.45
N LEU A 546 -2.82 0.10 -10.15
CA LEU A 546 -3.20 0.67 -8.87
C LEU A 546 -4.63 0.28 -8.47
N SER A 547 -5.60 0.43 -9.39
CA SER A 547 -6.99 0.08 -9.14
C SER A 547 -7.17 -1.40 -8.77
N ARG A 548 -6.41 -2.31 -9.40
CA ARG A 548 -6.46 -3.75 -9.11
C ARG A 548 -5.76 -4.12 -7.81
N GLU A 549 -4.56 -3.56 -7.56
CA GLU A 549 -3.77 -3.86 -6.37
C GLU A 549 -4.47 -3.45 -5.08
N LEU A 550 -5.13 -2.30 -5.09
CA LEU A 550 -5.80 -1.75 -3.92
C LEU A 550 -7.32 -2.00 -3.93
N ASP A 551 -7.85 -2.62 -5.00
CA ASP A 551 -9.28 -2.86 -5.19
C ASP A 551 -10.07 -1.55 -5.08
N LEU A 552 -9.74 -0.56 -5.93
CA LEU A 552 -10.28 0.80 -5.94
C LEU A 552 -11.03 1.11 -7.22
N THR A 553 -12.04 1.97 -7.11
CA THR A 553 -12.67 2.65 -8.26
C THR A 553 -11.84 3.89 -8.58
N VAL A 554 -11.28 3.95 -9.79
CA VAL A 554 -10.50 5.07 -10.30
C VAL A 554 -11.18 5.64 -11.54
N ILE A 555 -11.58 6.91 -11.49
CA ILE A 555 -12.23 7.62 -12.60
C ILE A 555 -11.28 8.70 -13.08
N VAL A 556 -10.79 8.57 -14.31
CA VAL A 556 -9.89 9.55 -14.93
C VAL A 556 -10.58 10.29 -16.07
N ILE A 557 -10.44 11.61 -16.08
CA ILE A 557 -10.98 12.46 -17.12
C ILE A 557 -10.01 12.50 -18.31
N SER A 558 -10.54 12.42 -19.54
CA SER A 558 -9.77 12.48 -20.78
C SER A 558 -10.36 13.51 -21.76
N SER A 559 -9.51 14.06 -22.59
CA SER A 559 -9.92 14.95 -23.68
C SER A 559 -10.07 14.20 -25.00
N LEU A 560 -10.98 14.66 -25.87
CA LEU A 560 -11.17 14.09 -27.22
C LEU A 560 -10.31 14.79 -28.28
N ASN A 561 -10.08 14.08 -29.35
CA ASN A 561 -9.40 14.59 -30.56
C ASN A 561 -10.26 15.67 -31.22
N ARG A 562 -9.65 16.80 -31.62
CA ARG A 562 -10.40 17.92 -32.27
C ARG A 562 -11.04 17.51 -33.60
N ALA A 563 -10.44 16.55 -34.31
CA ALA A 563 -10.98 16.05 -35.56
C ALA A 563 -12.36 15.41 -35.40
N ASN A 564 -12.65 14.83 -34.24
CA ASN A 564 -13.87 14.08 -33.99
C ASN A 564 -14.95 14.88 -33.24
N TYR A 565 -14.84 16.21 -33.19
CA TYR A 565 -15.83 17.06 -32.49
C TYR A 565 -17.20 17.10 -33.17
N MET A 566 -17.29 16.68 -34.43
CA MET A 566 -18.53 16.70 -35.23
C MET A 566 -19.06 15.28 -35.48
N THR A 567 -18.52 14.30 -34.87
CA THR A 567 -18.94 12.90 -35.00
C THR A 567 -19.38 12.35 -33.64
N PRO A 568 -20.30 11.37 -33.60
CA PRO A 568 -20.64 10.68 -32.39
C PRO A 568 -19.37 10.10 -31.70
N PHE A 569 -19.44 9.96 -30.38
CA PHE A 569 -18.32 9.47 -29.59
C PHE A 569 -18.01 8.01 -29.95
N ALA A 570 -16.75 7.74 -30.29
CA ALA A 570 -16.19 6.44 -30.61
C ALA A 570 -14.76 6.30 -30.04
N PHE A 571 -14.16 5.12 -30.07
CA PHE A 571 -12.80 4.90 -29.55
C PHE A 571 -11.76 5.76 -30.26
N GLU A 572 -11.89 5.96 -31.57
CA GLU A 572 -11.02 6.80 -32.39
C GLU A 572 -11.09 8.28 -31.97
N SER A 573 -12.14 8.66 -31.23
CA SER A 573 -12.29 10.02 -30.71
C SER A 573 -11.36 10.32 -29.53
N LEU A 574 -10.81 9.29 -28.88
CA LEU A 574 -9.92 9.46 -27.74
C LEU A 574 -8.56 9.99 -28.19
N LYS A 575 -8.09 11.04 -27.52
CA LYS A 575 -6.84 11.71 -27.86
C LYS A 575 -5.63 10.90 -27.39
N GLU A 576 -4.72 10.56 -28.30
CA GLU A 576 -3.38 9.98 -28.05
C GLU A 576 -3.37 8.62 -27.30
N SER A 577 -4.45 7.81 -27.38
CA SER A 577 -4.48 6.60 -26.58
C SER A 577 -5.14 5.39 -27.26
N GLY A 578 -4.34 4.59 -27.95
CA GLY A 578 -4.72 3.21 -28.24
C GLY A 578 -4.83 2.35 -26.98
N GLY A 579 -4.09 2.69 -25.92
CA GLY A 579 -4.06 1.96 -24.66
C GLY A 579 -5.35 2.05 -23.84
N ILE A 580 -6.13 3.13 -23.93
CA ILE A 580 -7.40 3.26 -23.17
C ILE A 580 -8.39 2.17 -23.55
N GLU A 581 -8.56 1.90 -24.84
CA GLU A 581 -9.49 0.88 -25.33
C GLU A 581 -9.21 -0.50 -24.71
N TYR A 582 -7.94 -0.89 -24.63
CA TYR A 582 -7.56 -2.21 -24.11
C TYR A 582 -7.51 -2.25 -22.59
N THR A 583 -7.06 -1.17 -21.96
CA THR A 583 -6.70 -1.16 -20.52
C THR A 583 -7.87 -0.76 -19.60
N ALA A 584 -8.68 0.25 -19.98
CA ALA A 584 -9.80 0.69 -19.17
C ALA A 584 -10.88 -0.39 -19.03
N ASP A 585 -11.54 -0.44 -17.88
CA ASP A 585 -12.69 -1.34 -17.65
C ASP A 585 -13.99 -0.76 -18.15
N VAL A 586 -14.15 0.57 -18.01
CA VAL A 586 -15.30 1.30 -18.46
C VAL A 586 -14.85 2.55 -19.21
N VAL A 587 -15.45 2.82 -20.36
CA VAL A 587 -15.18 4.01 -21.17
C VAL A 587 -16.49 4.73 -21.42
N TRP A 588 -16.60 5.93 -20.84
CA TRP A 588 -17.70 6.86 -20.99
C TRP A 588 -17.30 8.09 -21.80
N GLY A 589 -18.18 8.55 -22.65
CA GLY A 589 -18.00 9.80 -23.36
C GLY A 589 -19.20 10.72 -23.25
N LEU A 590 -18.97 12.00 -22.98
CA LEU A 590 -20.01 13.01 -23.07
C LEU A 590 -20.06 13.60 -24.47
N GLN A 591 -21.24 13.68 -25.04
CA GLN A 591 -21.50 14.35 -26.32
C GLN A 591 -22.74 15.21 -26.23
N LEU A 592 -22.83 16.16 -27.14
CA LEU A 592 -24.05 16.92 -27.35
C LEU A 592 -25.14 16.03 -27.97
N ALA A 593 -26.37 16.08 -27.46
CA ALA A 593 -27.46 15.28 -27.99
C ALA A 593 -27.79 15.60 -29.46
N CYS A 594 -27.45 16.79 -29.96
CA CYS A 594 -27.65 17.16 -31.36
C CYS A 594 -26.84 16.32 -32.35
N LEU A 595 -25.80 15.60 -31.91
CA LEU A 595 -25.01 14.69 -32.77
C LEU A 595 -25.84 13.49 -33.28
N ASP A 596 -27.00 13.24 -32.72
CA ASP A 596 -27.93 12.20 -33.19
C ASP A 596 -28.92 12.75 -34.29
N GLU A 597 -28.88 14.04 -34.57
CA GLU A 597 -29.70 14.63 -35.63
C GLU A 597 -29.22 14.17 -37.02
N SER A 598 -30.12 14.01 -37.95
CA SER A 598 -29.81 13.55 -39.33
C SER A 598 -28.83 14.47 -40.09
N LEU A 599 -28.65 15.68 -39.62
CA LEU A 599 -27.61 16.59 -40.10
C LEU A 599 -26.21 16.00 -39.99
N PHE A 600 -25.97 15.17 -38.96
CA PHE A 600 -24.66 14.54 -38.67
C PHE A 600 -24.47 13.21 -39.37
N ASP A 601 -25.49 12.67 -40.06
CA ASP A 601 -25.37 11.48 -40.86
C ASP A 601 -24.55 11.79 -42.15
N GLY A 602 -23.50 11.04 -42.39
CA GLY A 602 -22.65 11.14 -43.60
C GLY A 602 -21.64 12.28 -43.59
N GLU A 603 -20.85 12.34 -44.67
CA GLU A 603 -19.84 13.37 -44.92
C GLU A 603 -20.45 14.60 -45.60
N GLY A 604 -20.00 15.79 -45.22
CA GLY A 604 -20.46 17.04 -45.81
C GLY A 604 -21.11 18.02 -44.81
N LYS A 605 -21.67 19.12 -45.33
CA LYS A 605 -22.35 20.16 -44.55
C LYS A 605 -21.55 20.68 -43.31
N ILE A 606 -20.21 20.76 -43.44
CA ILE A 606 -19.31 21.07 -42.31
C ILE A 606 -19.67 22.41 -41.65
N LYS A 607 -20.05 23.42 -42.45
CA LYS A 607 -20.45 24.74 -41.93
C LYS A 607 -21.74 24.66 -41.10
N GLU A 608 -22.74 23.90 -41.57
CA GLU A 608 -24.03 23.72 -40.90
C GLU A 608 -23.83 22.89 -39.61
N LYS A 609 -23.05 21.82 -39.68
CA LYS A 609 -22.69 21.01 -38.49
C LYS A 609 -22.00 21.87 -37.42
N ARG A 610 -21.00 22.68 -37.80
CA ARG A 610 -20.32 23.58 -36.84
C ARG A 610 -21.27 24.59 -36.25
N LYS A 611 -22.16 25.19 -37.06
CA LYS A 611 -23.17 26.14 -36.59
C LYS A 611 -24.08 25.47 -35.53
N ARG A 612 -24.63 24.28 -35.86
CA ARG A 612 -25.52 23.55 -34.96
C ARG A 612 -24.84 23.17 -33.64
N ILE A 613 -23.55 22.71 -33.66
CA ILE A 613 -22.77 22.44 -32.47
C ILE A 613 -22.57 23.68 -31.61
N ASN A 614 -22.27 24.83 -32.22
CA ASN A 614 -22.10 26.07 -31.48
C ASN A 614 -23.42 26.51 -30.84
N GLU A 615 -24.53 26.43 -31.56
CA GLU A 615 -25.87 26.70 -31.02
C GLU A 615 -26.16 25.78 -29.84
N ALA A 616 -25.89 24.46 -29.95
CA ALA A 616 -26.11 23.51 -28.88
C ALA A 616 -25.21 23.76 -27.67
N LYS A 617 -24.01 24.32 -27.87
CA LYS A 617 -23.13 24.73 -26.77
C LYS A 617 -23.59 26.00 -26.05
N GLU A 618 -24.32 26.84 -26.73
CA GLU A 618 -24.90 28.09 -26.17
C GLU A 618 -26.25 27.84 -25.48
N GLU A 619 -26.89 26.69 -25.74
CA GLU A 619 -28.15 26.32 -25.08
C GLU A 619 -27.97 26.30 -23.54
N ASN A 620 -28.93 26.87 -22.81
CA ASN A 620 -29.05 26.81 -21.35
C ASN A 620 -30.52 26.53 -20.96
N PRO A 621 -30.85 25.32 -20.50
CA PRO A 621 -29.95 24.15 -20.27
C PRO A 621 -29.51 23.44 -21.57
N ARG A 622 -28.37 22.79 -21.53
CA ARG A 622 -27.82 21.93 -22.59
C ARG A 622 -28.33 20.52 -22.52
N LYS A 623 -28.57 19.92 -23.66
CA LYS A 623 -28.88 18.49 -23.76
C LYS A 623 -27.57 17.68 -23.98
N ILE A 624 -27.17 16.96 -23.00
CA ILE A 624 -25.95 16.15 -23.01
C ILE A 624 -26.31 14.66 -22.95
N LYS A 625 -25.59 13.85 -23.71
CA LYS A 625 -25.69 12.41 -23.68
C LYS A 625 -24.36 11.82 -23.16
N LEU A 626 -24.41 10.90 -22.22
CA LEU A 626 -23.31 10.03 -21.86
C LEU A 626 -23.46 8.74 -22.66
N VAL A 627 -22.42 8.39 -23.41
CA VAL A 627 -22.32 7.17 -24.20
C VAL A 627 -21.29 6.23 -23.54
N CYS A 628 -21.68 4.99 -23.32
CA CYS A 628 -20.78 3.96 -22.83
C CYS A 628 -20.31 3.09 -23.98
N LEU A 629 -19.02 3.14 -24.31
CA LEU A 629 -18.43 2.28 -25.36
C LEU A 629 -18.00 0.93 -24.81
N LYS A 630 -17.55 0.89 -23.57
CA LYS A 630 -17.03 -0.32 -22.91
C LYS A 630 -17.49 -0.40 -21.47
N ASN A 631 -17.91 -1.57 -21.05
CA ASN A 631 -18.21 -1.88 -19.66
C ASN A 631 -17.92 -3.36 -19.38
N ARG A 632 -16.87 -3.65 -18.61
CA ARG A 632 -16.51 -5.02 -18.22
C ARG A 632 -17.42 -5.61 -17.13
N TYR A 633 -18.17 -4.74 -16.43
CA TYR A 633 -18.98 -5.15 -15.28
C TYR A 633 -20.46 -5.37 -15.62
N GLY A 634 -20.85 -5.20 -16.87
CA GLY A 634 -22.24 -5.34 -17.27
C GLY A 634 -22.51 -5.00 -18.74
N ILE A 635 -23.66 -4.40 -19.00
CA ILE A 635 -24.07 -4.02 -20.34
C ILE A 635 -23.14 -2.90 -20.85
N SER A 636 -22.55 -3.09 -22.02
CA SER A 636 -21.87 -2.06 -22.80
C SER A 636 -22.79 -1.46 -23.84
N HIS A 637 -22.35 -0.37 -24.47
CA HIS A 637 -23.10 0.30 -25.56
C HIS A 637 -24.48 0.81 -25.11
N TYR A 638 -24.55 1.42 -23.92
CA TYR A 638 -25.72 2.14 -23.46
C TYR A 638 -25.50 3.66 -23.51
N GLU A 639 -26.62 4.35 -23.56
CA GLU A 639 -26.66 5.80 -23.56
C GLU A 639 -27.53 6.31 -22.42
N VAL A 640 -27.14 7.45 -21.85
CA VAL A 640 -27.85 8.10 -20.74
C VAL A 640 -27.98 9.59 -21.03
N ASN A 641 -29.20 10.12 -20.93
CA ASN A 641 -29.49 11.52 -21.22
C ASN A 641 -29.43 12.39 -19.95
N PHE A 642 -28.87 13.57 -20.11
CA PHE A 642 -28.80 14.60 -19.08
C PHE A 642 -29.26 15.97 -19.60
N THR A 643 -29.89 16.73 -18.71
CA THR A 643 -30.06 18.17 -18.84
C THR A 643 -28.95 18.83 -18.03
N TYR A 644 -28.07 19.59 -18.67
CA TYR A 644 -26.96 20.29 -18.05
C TYR A 644 -27.22 21.80 -17.98
N TYR A 645 -27.11 22.34 -16.78
CA TYR A 645 -27.19 23.76 -16.48
C TYR A 645 -25.79 24.32 -16.24
N PRO A 646 -25.10 24.87 -17.28
CA PRO A 646 -23.72 25.32 -17.16
C PRO A 646 -23.53 26.45 -16.15
N GLU A 647 -24.54 27.30 -16.00
CA GLU A 647 -24.51 28.44 -15.08
C GLU A 647 -24.34 28.02 -13.61
N TYR A 648 -24.90 26.83 -13.25
CA TYR A 648 -24.89 26.34 -11.89
C TYR A 648 -24.08 25.06 -11.70
N ASP A 649 -23.33 24.65 -12.71
CA ASP A 649 -22.56 23.41 -12.69
C ASP A 649 -23.42 22.19 -12.30
N LEU A 650 -24.65 22.08 -12.83
CA LEU A 650 -25.65 21.10 -12.44
C LEU A 650 -26.06 20.19 -13.60
N PHE A 651 -25.84 18.88 -13.45
CA PHE A 651 -26.42 17.83 -14.28
C PHE A 651 -27.66 17.23 -13.61
N VAL A 652 -28.74 17.14 -14.41
CA VAL A 652 -30.00 16.48 -13.97
C VAL A 652 -30.30 15.33 -14.91
N PRO A 653 -30.66 14.13 -14.37
CA PRO A 653 -31.11 13.01 -15.19
C PRO A 653 -32.25 13.42 -16.09
N ALA A 654 -32.15 13.13 -17.39
CA ALA A 654 -33.24 13.34 -18.34
C ALA A 654 -33.87 11.98 -18.75
N PRO A 655 -35.17 11.92 -19.05
CA PRO A 655 -35.79 10.68 -19.49
C PRO A 655 -35.17 10.19 -20.80
N ASP A 656 -35.14 8.88 -21.00
CA ASP A 656 -34.82 8.29 -22.27
C ASP A 656 -35.90 8.73 -23.25
N THR A 657 -35.58 9.68 -24.14
CA THR A 657 -36.50 10.01 -25.23
C THR A 657 -36.69 8.77 -26.07
N MET A 658 -37.93 8.30 -26.22
CA MET A 658 -38.26 7.22 -27.15
C MET A 658 -37.59 7.51 -28.49
N PRO A 659 -36.95 6.57 -29.16
CA PRO A 659 -36.35 6.76 -30.45
C PRO A 659 -37.47 7.23 -31.38
N THR A 660 -37.34 8.45 -31.90
CA THR A 660 -38.18 8.91 -33.00
C THR A 660 -37.97 7.96 -34.17
N GLY A 661 -38.93 7.05 -34.32
CA GLY A 661 -39.17 6.08 -35.40
C GLY A 661 -38.08 5.86 -36.44
N ARG A 662 -37.09 5.03 -36.14
CA ARG A 662 -36.46 4.22 -37.18
C ARG A 662 -37.28 2.93 -37.28
N THR A 663 -38.31 2.96 -38.12
CA THR A 663 -38.89 1.72 -38.66
C THR A 663 -37.76 1.00 -39.39
N SER A 664 -37.36 -0.14 -38.85
CA SER A 664 -36.58 -1.13 -39.58
C SER A 664 -37.37 -1.54 -40.84
N LYS A 665 -37.07 -0.89 -41.96
CA LYS A 665 -37.38 -1.50 -43.26
C LYS A 665 -36.46 -2.68 -43.43
N GLY A 666 -37.01 -3.88 -43.29
CA GLY A 666 -36.33 -5.11 -43.59
C GLY A 666 -35.80 -5.12 -45.03
N LYS A 667 -34.61 -5.62 -45.16
CA LYS A 667 -34.23 -6.55 -46.21
C LYS A 667 -33.11 -7.42 -45.68
#